data_fa148bc157af522cfaa77fa155eab03f
#
_entry.id   fa148bc157af522cfaa77fa155eab03f
#
_cell.length_a   1.000
_cell.length_b   1.000
_cell.length_c   1.000
_cell.angle_alpha   90.00
_cell.angle_beta   90.00
_cell.angle_gamma   90.00
#
_symmetry.space_group_name_H-M   'P 1'
#
loop_
_entity.id
_entity.type
_entity.pdbx_description
1 polymer ?
#
loop_
_entity_poly.entity_id
_entity_poly.type
_entity_poly.pdbx_seq_one_letter_code
_entity_poly.pdbx_strand_id
1 'polypeptide(L)'
;MIRKYPNLCKPIQIGRVTFRNRMFSAPMGGTDITNDGCIGPKSTAFYELRGKGGAGAVTVSECMVHPKTDGSHAYHLDTSILNSLASATYTADAIRCHGAIPSIELSHSGMYAGTYMTDRSRQKSMNQWGPSDTVRPDGVEVKALTKELIDEIVASYKETASLAKRAGFEMIMVHGGHGWLINQFLSPYFNKRTDEYGGSLEKRCRFAVEVLKAVREGVGPGFPIEFRMSGSELFEGGYTLEDGVEIAKVLEPYIDLLHVSAGTYQRGFGDTHPSMFKDHGCNVYLAAEIKKHVSIPVATIGGLNDPAQMEQIIAEGKADIVYMARALLADPFLPRKVMENRDEEIVKCLRCFTCMAERAATSTRRCTVNPLIGREMEGDEVQPAPAKKKVLVAGGGPGGLYAAYTAARRGHQVILCEKEDTLGGILKSEQALPFKHEMYELAGTYELLARKAGVEIRTSTPVTKEYAEKENADALIIAAGSRPLVPPIPGLNGENVVIVNNYYKEKEKVGDEVVVFGGGLAGCECAIHLGMEGKKVRIVEMRDVLAPDANVRHRPLLLKEIDKYAEVYTGYKGLEVTEEGVWCEDKEGKKVLVPGNTIICALGQRSRTDIVDELRDCAPYVAVIGDASRVSTITNAVYWGYHAALDI
;
A
#
# COMPACT_ATOMS: atom_id res chain seq x y z
N MET A 1 21.81 -24.91 4.82
CA MET A 1 22.09 -23.44 4.67
C MET A 1 21.79 -22.78 6.00
N ILE A 2 22.72 -22.00 6.55
CA ILE A 2 22.47 -21.16 7.74
C ILE A 2 21.55 -20.02 7.32
N ARG A 3 20.41 -19.90 7.99
CA ARG A 3 19.45 -18.83 7.68
C ARG A 3 19.84 -17.54 8.38
N LYS A 4 19.83 -16.45 7.62
CA LYS A 4 20.10 -15.08 8.13
C LYS A 4 19.02 -14.63 9.13
N TYR A 5 17.78 -15.10 8.94
CA TYR A 5 16.60 -14.75 9.73
C TYR A 5 15.95 -16.01 10.33
N PRO A 6 16.59 -16.64 11.35
CA PRO A 6 16.17 -17.95 11.84
C PRO A 6 14.81 -17.94 12.55
N ASN A 7 14.43 -16.84 13.23
CA ASN A 7 13.16 -16.77 13.94
C ASN A 7 11.97 -16.59 12.99
N LEU A 8 12.11 -15.77 11.94
CA LEU A 8 11.09 -15.64 10.89
C LEU A 8 10.86 -16.96 10.14
N CYS A 9 11.93 -17.72 9.91
CA CYS A 9 11.89 -18.97 9.16
C CYS A 9 11.48 -20.18 9.99
N LYS A 10 11.35 -20.02 11.33
CA LYS A 10 10.99 -21.11 12.22
C LYS A 10 9.51 -21.46 12.07
N PRO A 11 9.15 -22.75 11.90
CA PRO A 11 7.75 -23.17 11.89
C PRO A 11 7.04 -22.80 13.19
N ILE A 12 5.71 -22.67 13.13
CA ILE A 12 4.84 -22.44 14.28
C ILE A 12 3.60 -23.32 14.17
N GLN A 13 3.16 -23.89 15.29
CA GLN A 13 1.92 -24.64 15.38
C GLN A 13 0.83 -23.77 15.99
N ILE A 14 -0.35 -23.73 15.35
CA ILE A 14 -1.56 -23.07 15.84
C ILE A 14 -2.70 -24.08 15.72
N GLY A 15 -3.37 -24.39 16.82
CA GLY A 15 -4.32 -25.50 16.84
C GLY A 15 -3.66 -26.80 16.37
N ARG A 16 -4.22 -27.47 15.37
CA ARG A 16 -3.69 -28.70 14.77
C ARG A 16 -2.83 -28.48 13.52
N VAL A 17 -2.64 -27.23 13.10
CA VAL A 17 -1.97 -26.88 11.84
C VAL A 17 -0.57 -26.35 12.12
N THR A 18 0.42 -26.84 11.35
CA THR A 18 1.80 -26.36 11.39
C THR A 18 2.05 -25.46 10.20
N PHE A 19 2.42 -24.21 10.46
CA PHE A 19 2.80 -23.20 9.47
C PHE A 19 4.31 -23.25 9.26
N ARG A 20 4.75 -23.23 8.00
CA ARG A 20 6.16 -23.44 7.61
C ARG A 20 7.12 -22.33 8.05
N ASN A 21 6.61 -21.14 8.34
CA ASN A 21 7.36 -19.97 8.83
C ASN A 21 6.40 -18.99 9.53
N ARG A 22 6.94 -17.84 9.99
CA ARG A 22 6.20 -16.80 10.73
C ARG A 22 5.88 -15.55 9.93
N MET A 23 5.96 -15.64 8.61
CA MET A 23 5.67 -14.56 7.65
C MET A 23 4.36 -14.83 6.94
N PHE A 24 3.28 -14.15 7.34
CA PHE A 24 1.93 -14.39 6.85
C PHE A 24 1.45 -13.29 5.92
N SER A 25 0.66 -13.65 4.91
CA SER A 25 -0.02 -12.70 4.03
C SER A 25 -1.33 -12.24 4.67
N ALA A 26 -1.39 -10.94 4.99
CA ALA A 26 -2.58 -10.32 5.54
C ALA A 26 -3.75 -10.34 4.54
N PRO A 27 -5.00 -10.33 5.04
CA PRO A 27 -6.17 -10.24 4.19
C PRO A 27 -6.12 -8.95 3.35
N MET A 28 -6.23 -9.12 2.05
CA MET A 28 -6.30 -8.05 1.05
C MET A 28 -7.35 -8.45 0.03
N GLY A 29 -8.35 -7.64 -0.21
CA GLY A 29 -9.32 -7.91 -1.24
C GLY A 29 -8.63 -8.19 -2.58
N GLY A 30 -9.06 -9.22 -3.28
CA GLY A 30 -8.51 -9.63 -4.56
C GLY A 30 -8.72 -8.61 -5.68
N THR A 31 -8.44 -9.04 -6.90
CA THR A 31 -8.46 -8.17 -8.10
C THR A 31 -9.76 -8.27 -8.88
N ASP A 32 -10.56 -9.30 -8.63
CA ASP A 32 -11.90 -9.46 -9.19
C ASP A 32 -12.85 -10.16 -8.20
N ILE A 33 -14.11 -9.77 -8.27
CA ILE A 33 -15.25 -10.45 -7.63
C ILE A 33 -16.29 -10.61 -8.73
N THR A 34 -16.84 -11.81 -8.87
CA THR A 34 -17.89 -12.04 -9.85
C THR A 34 -19.20 -11.38 -9.43
N ASN A 35 -20.14 -11.19 -10.36
CA ASN A 35 -21.41 -10.51 -10.09
C ASN A 35 -22.28 -11.25 -9.04
N ASP A 36 -22.06 -12.53 -8.85
CA ASP A 36 -22.70 -13.39 -7.85
C ASP A 36 -21.92 -13.47 -6.53
N GLY A 37 -20.87 -12.66 -6.35
CA GLY A 37 -20.07 -12.59 -5.12
C GLY A 37 -19.02 -13.69 -4.97
N CYS A 38 -18.75 -14.49 -6.00
CA CYS A 38 -17.74 -15.53 -5.96
C CYS A 38 -16.32 -14.97 -6.12
N ILE A 39 -15.31 -15.73 -5.67
CA ILE A 39 -13.90 -15.42 -5.90
C ILE A 39 -13.61 -15.61 -7.39
N GLY A 40 -13.19 -14.54 -8.07
CA GLY A 40 -12.84 -14.61 -9.48
C GLY A 40 -11.46 -15.25 -9.73
N PRO A 41 -11.20 -15.71 -10.97
CA PRO A 41 -9.94 -16.39 -11.30
C PRO A 41 -8.70 -15.51 -11.15
N LYS A 42 -8.80 -14.19 -11.41
CA LYS A 42 -7.69 -13.25 -11.14
C LYS A 42 -7.39 -13.14 -9.66
N SER A 43 -8.41 -13.16 -8.80
CA SER A 43 -8.23 -13.16 -7.35
C SER A 43 -7.61 -14.47 -6.87
N THR A 44 -8.00 -15.60 -7.45
CA THR A 44 -7.36 -16.90 -7.17
C THR A 44 -5.87 -16.86 -7.48
N ALA A 45 -5.48 -16.41 -8.69
CA ALA A 45 -4.08 -16.26 -9.08
C ALA A 45 -3.32 -15.25 -8.18
N PHE A 46 -4.00 -14.17 -7.77
CA PHE A 46 -3.45 -13.21 -6.82
C PHE A 46 -3.08 -13.84 -5.47
N TYR A 47 -3.95 -14.68 -4.89
CA TYR A 47 -3.67 -15.36 -3.62
C TYR A 47 -2.65 -16.49 -3.80
N GLU A 48 -2.76 -17.26 -4.88
CA GLU A 48 -1.81 -18.32 -5.24
C GLU A 48 -0.37 -17.80 -5.26
N LEU A 49 -0.15 -16.64 -5.92
CA LEU A 49 1.20 -16.07 -6.04
C LEU A 49 1.85 -15.78 -4.67
N ARG A 50 1.08 -15.40 -3.64
CA ARG A 50 1.59 -15.21 -2.27
C ARG A 50 1.96 -16.54 -1.61
N GLY A 51 1.20 -17.61 -1.89
CA GLY A 51 1.54 -18.98 -1.51
C GLY A 51 2.84 -19.43 -2.15
N LYS A 52 2.94 -19.30 -3.48
CA LYS A 52 4.16 -19.58 -4.29
C LYS A 52 5.33 -18.73 -3.81
N GLY A 53 5.08 -17.48 -3.41
CA GLY A 53 6.07 -16.54 -2.86
C GLY A 53 6.59 -16.87 -1.47
N GLY A 54 6.11 -17.93 -0.84
CA GLY A 54 6.70 -18.47 0.38
C GLY A 54 5.99 -18.08 1.69
N ALA A 55 4.87 -17.37 1.66
CA ALA A 55 4.12 -17.04 2.87
C ALA A 55 3.72 -18.30 3.67
N GLY A 56 3.76 -18.23 5.01
CA GLY A 56 3.33 -19.33 5.89
C GLY A 56 1.83 -19.57 5.83
N ALA A 57 1.06 -18.49 5.76
CA ALA A 57 -0.37 -18.49 5.49
C ALA A 57 -0.72 -17.41 4.48
N VAL A 58 -1.80 -17.63 3.72
CA VAL A 58 -2.40 -16.61 2.84
C VAL A 58 -3.87 -16.47 3.20
N THR A 59 -4.26 -15.28 3.66
CA THR A 59 -5.64 -15.00 4.05
C THR A 59 -6.40 -14.34 2.90
N VAL A 60 -7.42 -15.03 2.42
CA VAL A 60 -8.39 -14.49 1.46
C VAL A 60 -9.29 -13.48 2.18
N SER A 61 -9.47 -12.31 1.66
CA SER A 61 -10.25 -11.20 2.23
C SER A 61 -11.30 -10.72 1.21
N GLU A 62 -12.37 -10.21 1.63
CA GLU A 62 -13.21 -10.34 2.82
C GLU A 62 -14.33 -11.31 2.46
N CYS A 63 -14.74 -12.20 3.33
CA CYS A 63 -15.94 -13.01 3.12
C CYS A 63 -17.08 -12.44 3.96
N MET A 64 -18.10 -11.94 3.30
CA MET A 64 -19.29 -11.41 3.90
C MET A 64 -20.15 -12.56 4.44
N VAL A 65 -20.55 -12.49 5.71
CA VAL A 65 -21.27 -13.58 6.36
C VAL A 65 -22.79 -13.45 6.28
N HIS A 66 -23.35 -12.23 6.20
CA HIS A 66 -24.80 -12.01 6.23
C HIS A 66 -25.24 -10.97 5.18
N PRO A 67 -25.51 -11.40 3.92
CA PRO A 67 -25.81 -10.49 2.80
C PRO A 67 -27.01 -9.57 2.99
N LYS A 68 -27.99 -9.97 3.83
CA LYS A 68 -29.19 -9.17 4.08
C LYS A 68 -28.89 -7.83 4.79
N THR A 69 -27.86 -7.81 5.67
CA THR A 69 -27.48 -6.62 6.46
C THR A 69 -26.11 -6.09 6.10
N ASP A 70 -25.32 -6.82 5.28
CA ASP A 70 -24.02 -6.39 4.78
C ASP A 70 -23.97 -6.51 3.26
N GLY A 71 -24.18 -5.42 2.56
CA GLY A 71 -24.06 -5.35 1.10
C GLY A 71 -22.68 -4.88 0.66
N SER A 72 -21.61 -5.34 1.28
CA SER A 72 -20.25 -4.93 0.94
C SER A 72 -19.82 -5.49 -0.44
N HIS A 73 -18.64 -5.05 -0.90
CA HIS A 73 -17.96 -5.54 -2.11
C HIS A 73 -17.16 -6.84 -1.87
N ALA A 74 -17.49 -7.56 -0.80
CA ALA A 74 -16.79 -8.75 -0.35
C ALA A 74 -17.24 -10.02 -1.06
N TYR A 75 -16.42 -11.09 -0.96
CA TYR A 75 -16.83 -12.42 -1.38
C TYR A 75 -17.96 -12.95 -0.52
N HIS A 76 -18.70 -13.91 -1.05
CA HIS A 76 -19.79 -14.55 -0.33
C HIS A 76 -19.79 -16.06 -0.58
N LEU A 77 -19.86 -16.85 0.51
CA LEU A 77 -20.03 -18.30 0.43
C LEU A 77 -21.51 -18.65 0.59
N ASP A 78 -22.13 -19.11 -0.49
CA ASP A 78 -23.54 -19.43 -0.56
C ASP A 78 -23.75 -20.70 -1.38
N THR A 79 -24.35 -21.73 -0.76
CA THR A 79 -24.63 -23.02 -1.41
C THR A 79 -25.73 -22.95 -2.47
N SER A 80 -26.55 -21.90 -2.46
CA SER A 80 -27.55 -21.66 -3.52
C SER A 80 -26.92 -21.16 -4.82
N ILE A 81 -25.65 -20.66 -4.75
CA ILE A 81 -24.87 -20.19 -5.90
C ILE A 81 -23.91 -21.30 -6.35
N LEU A 82 -24.11 -21.85 -7.54
CA LEU A 82 -23.40 -23.03 -8.05
C LEU A 82 -21.87 -22.90 -7.97
N ASN A 83 -21.31 -21.73 -8.28
CA ASN A 83 -19.86 -21.51 -8.32
C ASN A 83 -19.26 -21.06 -6.99
N SER A 84 -20.05 -20.74 -5.98
CA SER A 84 -19.53 -20.15 -4.74
C SER A 84 -18.54 -21.07 -4.03
N LEU A 85 -18.97 -22.29 -3.72
CA LEU A 85 -18.11 -23.27 -3.05
C LEU A 85 -16.97 -23.74 -3.95
N ALA A 86 -17.21 -23.94 -5.26
CA ALA A 86 -16.19 -24.35 -6.22
C ALA A 86 -15.05 -23.32 -6.34
N SER A 87 -15.37 -22.03 -6.52
CA SER A 87 -14.36 -20.98 -6.61
C SER A 87 -13.53 -20.85 -5.34
N ALA A 88 -14.16 -20.99 -4.17
CA ALA A 88 -13.49 -21.01 -2.89
C ALA A 88 -12.54 -22.23 -2.74
N THR A 89 -12.99 -23.41 -3.22
CA THR A 89 -12.19 -24.64 -3.22
C THR A 89 -10.96 -24.49 -4.12
N TYR A 90 -11.13 -24.01 -5.35
CA TYR A 90 -9.99 -23.75 -6.25
C TYR A 90 -9.00 -22.75 -5.66
N THR A 91 -9.48 -21.73 -4.98
CA THR A 91 -8.60 -20.74 -4.33
C THR A 91 -7.83 -21.34 -3.15
N ALA A 92 -8.50 -22.14 -2.30
CA ALA A 92 -7.83 -22.83 -1.20
C ALA A 92 -6.76 -23.82 -1.71
N ASP A 93 -7.07 -24.58 -2.76
CA ASP A 93 -6.13 -25.52 -3.37
C ASP A 93 -4.94 -24.82 -4.03
N ALA A 94 -5.19 -23.72 -4.76
CA ALA A 94 -4.15 -22.91 -5.38
C ALA A 94 -3.14 -22.36 -4.35
N ILE A 95 -3.61 -21.95 -3.17
CA ILE A 95 -2.72 -21.54 -2.06
C ILE A 95 -1.95 -22.75 -1.50
N ARG A 96 -2.67 -23.86 -1.24
CA ARG A 96 -2.11 -25.06 -0.57
C ARG A 96 -1.08 -25.77 -1.41
N CYS A 97 -1.23 -25.84 -2.75
CA CYS A 97 -0.30 -26.57 -3.63
C CYS A 97 1.14 -26.03 -3.56
N HIS A 98 1.33 -24.82 -3.05
CA HIS A 98 2.64 -24.20 -2.78
C HIS A 98 3.09 -24.33 -1.31
N GLY A 99 2.37 -25.07 -0.47
CA GLY A 99 2.72 -25.32 0.94
C GLY A 99 2.42 -24.15 1.89
N ALA A 100 1.61 -23.17 1.47
CA ALA A 100 1.03 -22.18 2.36
C ALA A 100 -0.30 -22.66 2.92
N ILE A 101 -0.65 -22.22 4.13
CA ILE A 101 -1.95 -22.54 4.73
C ILE A 101 -3.00 -21.57 4.19
N PRO A 102 -4.08 -22.06 3.53
CA PRO A 102 -5.18 -21.23 3.09
C PRO A 102 -6.04 -20.79 4.28
N SER A 103 -6.18 -19.49 4.45
CA SER A 103 -7.03 -18.83 5.44
C SER A 103 -8.06 -17.95 4.76
N ILE A 104 -9.20 -17.71 5.42
CA ILE A 104 -10.24 -16.80 4.93
C ILE A 104 -10.75 -15.91 6.06
N GLU A 105 -10.90 -14.60 5.76
CA GLU A 105 -11.40 -13.60 6.69
C GLU A 105 -12.93 -13.52 6.61
N LEU A 106 -13.60 -13.81 7.72
CA LEU A 106 -15.04 -13.62 7.89
C LEU A 106 -15.32 -12.23 8.46
N SER A 107 -16.18 -11.48 7.80
CA SER A 107 -16.41 -10.07 8.10
C SER A 107 -17.87 -9.67 7.99
N HIS A 108 -18.24 -8.57 8.67
CA HIS A 108 -19.49 -7.85 8.54
C HIS A 108 -19.23 -6.36 8.75
N SER A 109 -19.55 -5.54 7.76
CA SER A 109 -19.20 -4.11 7.75
C SER A 109 -20.02 -3.26 8.75
N GLY A 110 -21.14 -3.79 9.25
CA GLY A 110 -22.00 -3.11 10.22
C GLY A 110 -22.54 -1.79 9.67
N MET A 111 -22.41 -0.72 10.45
CA MET A 111 -22.88 0.63 10.09
C MET A 111 -22.23 1.19 8.81
N TYR A 112 -21.22 0.55 8.27
CA TYR A 112 -20.55 0.94 7.02
C TYR A 112 -20.84 -0.01 5.85
N ALA A 113 -21.82 -0.88 5.99
CA ALA A 113 -22.27 -1.76 4.91
C ALA A 113 -22.56 -0.95 3.64
N GLY A 114 -22.14 -1.48 2.48
CA GLY A 114 -22.32 -0.81 1.19
C GLY A 114 -21.50 0.46 0.93
N THR A 115 -20.72 0.96 1.88
CA THR A 115 -19.93 2.21 1.72
C THR A 115 -18.97 2.17 0.52
N TYR A 116 -18.51 0.99 0.15
CA TYR A 116 -17.58 0.78 -0.96
C TYR A 116 -18.26 0.30 -2.24
N MET A 117 -19.59 0.28 -2.29
CA MET A 117 -20.33 -0.07 -3.51
C MET A 117 -20.17 1.05 -4.55
N THR A 118 -19.94 0.67 -5.79
CA THR A 118 -19.90 1.58 -6.94
C THR A 118 -21.28 2.12 -7.28
N ASP A 119 -22.33 1.34 -7.04
CA ASP A 119 -23.73 1.76 -7.22
C ASP A 119 -24.25 2.47 -5.96
N ARG A 120 -24.17 3.79 -6.00
CA ARG A 120 -24.67 4.66 -4.93
C ARG A 120 -26.18 4.61 -4.73
N SER A 121 -26.96 4.20 -5.75
CA SER A 121 -28.42 4.07 -5.65
C SER A 121 -28.77 2.87 -4.77
N ARG A 122 -28.09 1.76 -4.97
CA ARG A 122 -28.22 0.55 -4.14
C ARG A 122 -27.72 0.79 -2.71
N GLN A 123 -26.62 1.52 -2.55
CA GLN A 123 -26.12 1.90 -1.23
C GLN A 123 -27.15 2.69 -0.40
N LYS A 124 -27.85 3.65 -1.02
CA LYS A 124 -28.88 4.46 -0.35
C LYS A 124 -30.15 3.68 0.00
N SER A 125 -30.44 2.60 -0.71
CA SER A 125 -31.64 1.78 -0.47
C SER A 125 -31.45 0.74 0.63
N MET A 126 -30.21 0.52 1.12
CA MET A 126 -29.92 -0.46 2.16
C MET A 126 -30.07 0.16 3.56
N ASN A 127 -30.75 -0.55 4.44
CA ASN A 127 -30.71 -0.22 5.86
C ASN A 127 -29.29 -0.42 6.38
N GLN A 128 -28.76 0.57 7.10
CA GLN A 128 -27.49 0.46 7.80
C GLN A 128 -27.74 -0.01 9.23
N TRP A 129 -26.97 -1.00 9.67
CA TRP A 129 -27.11 -1.64 10.97
C TRP A 129 -25.85 -1.52 11.81
N GLY A 130 -26.01 -1.23 13.08
CA GLY A 130 -24.90 -1.15 14.03
C GLY A 130 -25.33 -1.57 15.43
N PRO A 131 -24.46 -1.44 16.45
CA PRO A 131 -24.87 -1.75 17.83
C PRO A 131 -25.93 -0.80 18.37
N SER A 132 -26.02 0.43 17.89
CA SER A 132 -26.89 1.50 18.42
C SER A 132 -27.45 2.36 17.31
N ASP A 133 -28.64 2.94 17.55
CA ASP A 133 -29.17 3.99 16.68
C ASP A 133 -28.24 5.20 16.67
N THR A 134 -27.89 5.67 15.48
CA THR A 134 -27.03 6.84 15.31
C THR A 134 -27.16 7.40 13.90
N VAL A 135 -26.60 8.59 13.68
CA VAL A 135 -26.40 9.17 12.35
C VAL A 135 -24.91 9.30 12.10
N ARG A 136 -24.45 8.75 10.99
CA ARG A 136 -23.06 8.85 10.58
C ARG A 136 -22.69 10.29 10.17
N PRO A 137 -21.39 10.67 10.17
CA PRO A 137 -20.95 12.00 9.73
C PRO A 137 -21.36 12.38 8.29
N ASP A 138 -21.62 11.40 7.43
CA ASP A 138 -22.10 11.59 6.06
C ASP A 138 -23.65 11.66 5.95
N GLY A 139 -24.35 11.74 7.09
CA GLY A 139 -25.81 11.89 7.17
C GLY A 139 -26.60 10.59 7.03
N VAL A 140 -25.95 9.43 6.96
CA VAL A 140 -26.62 8.13 6.83
C VAL A 140 -27.14 7.68 8.21
N GLU A 141 -28.44 7.35 8.27
CA GLU A 141 -29.05 6.78 9.47
C GLU A 141 -28.65 5.32 9.67
N VAL A 142 -28.31 4.97 10.91
CA VAL A 142 -27.94 3.62 11.34
C VAL A 142 -28.95 3.16 12.38
N LYS A 143 -29.50 1.97 12.21
CA LYS A 143 -30.43 1.35 13.17
C LYS A 143 -29.71 0.36 14.07
N ALA A 144 -30.10 0.32 15.32
CA ALA A 144 -29.64 -0.70 16.26
C ALA A 144 -30.08 -2.09 15.83
N LEU A 145 -29.15 -3.06 15.83
CA LEU A 145 -29.48 -4.46 15.61
C LEU A 145 -30.42 -4.96 16.73
N THR A 146 -31.50 -5.61 16.35
CA THR A 146 -32.37 -6.34 17.28
C THR A 146 -31.68 -7.65 17.74
N LYS A 147 -32.20 -8.25 18.82
CA LYS A 147 -31.66 -9.54 19.29
C LYS A 147 -31.79 -10.62 18.23
N GLU A 148 -32.91 -10.66 17.52
CA GLU A 148 -33.17 -11.63 16.43
C GLU A 148 -32.14 -11.48 15.30
N LEU A 149 -31.84 -10.24 14.87
CA LEU A 149 -30.81 -9.98 13.84
C LEU A 149 -29.41 -10.34 14.34
N ILE A 150 -29.11 -10.10 15.62
CA ILE A 150 -27.84 -10.53 16.22
C ILE A 150 -27.72 -12.06 16.13
N ASP A 151 -28.77 -12.79 16.51
CA ASP A 151 -28.79 -14.25 16.46
C ASP A 151 -28.67 -14.79 15.02
N GLU A 152 -29.34 -14.15 14.05
CA GLU A 152 -29.19 -14.49 12.62
C GLU A 152 -27.75 -14.28 12.13
N ILE A 153 -27.12 -13.16 12.49
CA ILE A 153 -25.73 -12.87 12.12
C ILE A 153 -24.78 -13.89 12.74
N VAL A 154 -24.94 -14.22 14.03
CA VAL A 154 -24.12 -15.23 14.72
C VAL A 154 -24.27 -16.60 14.05
N ALA A 155 -25.49 -17.00 13.70
CA ALA A 155 -25.74 -18.25 12.97
C ALA A 155 -25.06 -18.24 11.58
N SER A 156 -25.08 -17.13 10.89
CA SER A 156 -24.42 -16.96 9.59
C SER A 156 -22.88 -17.10 9.67
N TYR A 157 -22.25 -16.61 10.74
CA TYR A 157 -20.81 -16.87 10.99
C TYR A 157 -20.49 -18.36 11.12
N LYS A 158 -21.34 -19.13 11.83
CA LYS A 158 -21.20 -20.59 11.95
C LYS A 158 -21.30 -21.29 10.60
N GLU A 159 -22.33 -20.94 9.83
CA GLU A 159 -22.59 -21.52 8.52
C GLU A 159 -21.43 -21.21 7.55
N THR A 160 -21.04 -19.93 7.43
CA THR A 160 -19.94 -19.52 6.56
C THR A 160 -18.62 -20.17 6.95
N ALA A 161 -18.32 -20.29 8.24
CA ALA A 161 -17.11 -20.98 8.73
C ALA A 161 -17.12 -22.48 8.36
N SER A 162 -18.28 -23.14 8.46
CA SER A 162 -18.45 -24.54 8.05
C SER A 162 -18.24 -24.70 6.53
N LEU A 163 -18.79 -23.80 5.72
CA LEU A 163 -18.60 -23.78 4.27
C LEU A 163 -17.14 -23.52 3.89
N ALA A 164 -16.47 -22.58 4.55
CA ALA A 164 -15.06 -22.29 4.33
C ALA A 164 -14.18 -23.52 4.62
N LYS A 165 -14.40 -24.21 5.75
CA LYS A 165 -13.73 -25.48 6.05
C LYS A 165 -14.01 -26.54 4.98
N ARG A 166 -15.25 -26.67 4.54
CA ARG A 166 -15.66 -27.60 3.47
C ARG A 166 -14.99 -27.26 2.13
N ALA A 167 -14.79 -25.97 1.83
CA ALA A 167 -14.03 -25.50 0.66
C ALA A 167 -12.53 -25.78 0.76
N GLY A 168 -12.03 -26.24 1.92
CA GLY A 168 -10.63 -26.60 2.08
C GLY A 168 -9.75 -25.52 2.72
N PHE A 169 -10.32 -24.43 3.23
CA PHE A 169 -9.57 -23.54 4.10
C PHE A 169 -9.18 -24.24 5.40
N GLU A 170 -8.00 -23.93 5.93
CA GLU A 170 -7.41 -24.58 7.10
C GLU A 170 -7.25 -23.62 8.29
N MET A 171 -7.61 -22.35 8.14
CA MET A 171 -7.71 -21.33 9.19
C MET A 171 -8.86 -20.38 8.87
N ILE A 172 -9.57 -19.93 9.90
CA ILE A 172 -10.55 -18.84 9.81
C ILE A 172 -9.99 -17.63 10.55
N MET A 173 -10.03 -16.46 9.91
CA MET A 173 -9.83 -15.18 10.56
C MET A 173 -11.19 -14.52 10.79
N VAL A 174 -11.50 -14.16 12.04
CA VAL A 174 -12.68 -13.36 12.39
C VAL A 174 -12.25 -11.90 12.50
N HIS A 175 -12.86 -11.03 11.69
CA HIS A 175 -12.50 -9.60 11.66
C HIS A 175 -13.22 -8.82 12.75
N GLY A 176 -12.52 -8.58 13.85
CA GLY A 176 -13.02 -7.84 15.02
C GLY A 176 -12.37 -6.45 15.22
N GLY A 177 -11.77 -5.86 14.18
CA GLY A 177 -11.10 -4.57 14.25
C GLY A 177 -11.58 -3.54 13.22
N HIS A 178 -10.88 -2.42 13.14
CA HIS A 178 -10.94 -1.39 12.10
C HIS A 178 -12.29 -0.67 11.92
N GLY A 179 -13.20 -0.77 12.91
CA GLY A 179 -14.51 -0.13 12.85
C GLY A 179 -15.59 -0.96 12.15
N TRP A 180 -15.35 -2.27 11.90
CA TRP A 180 -16.37 -3.20 11.42
C TRP A 180 -17.29 -3.68 12.55
N LEU A 181 -18.33 -4.46 12.25
CA LEU A 181 -19.44 -4.72 13.18
C LEU A 181 -18.98 -5.22 14.57
N ILE A 182 -18.09 -6.21 14.63
CA ILE A 182 -17.61 -6.73 15.92
C ILE A 182 -16.84 -5.62 16.67
N ASN A 183 -15.98 -4.85 15.99
CA ASN A 183 -15.31 -3.70 16.59
C ASN A 183 -16.31 -2.64 17.09
N GLN A 184 -17.40 -2.41 16.33
CA GLN A 184 -18.44 -1.46 16.74
C GLN A 184 -19.10 -1.90 18.05
N PHE A 185 -19.33 -3.21 18.28
CA PHE A 185 -19.81 -3.73 19.56
C PHE A 185 -18.81 -3.57 20.70
N LEU A 186 -17.52 -3.82 20.43
CA LEU A 186 -16.43 -3.67 21.41
C LEU A 186 -16.22 -2.21 21.83
N SER A 187 -16.44 -1.27 20.93
CA SER A 187 -16.13 0.15 21.10
C SER A 187 -17.14 0.89 21.98
N PRO A 188 -16.71 1.58 23.04
CA PRO A 188 -17.61 2.46 23.83
C PRO A 188 -18.06 3.68 23.02
N TYR A 189 -17.36 4.02 21.94
CA TYR A 189 -17.74 5.13 21.06
C TYR A 189 -18.95 4.79 20.20
N PHE A 190 -18.99 3.59 19.59
CA PHE A 190 -20.06 3.15 18.69
C PHE A 190 -21.21 2.47 19.45
N ASN A 191 -20.91 1.74 20.54
CA ASN A 191 -21.86 0.96 21.29
C ASN A 191 -22.41 1.75 22.49
N LYS A 192 -23.64 2.22 22.35
CA LYS A 192 -24.40 2.95 23.40
C LYS A 192 -25.55 2.11 23.97
N ARG A 193 -25.53 0.79 23.75
CA ARG A 193 -26.56 -0.12 24.28
C ARG A 193 -26.53 -0.19 25.80
N THR A 194 -27.71 -0.44 26.38
CA THR A 194 -27.91 -0.62 27.82
C THR A 194 -28.34 -2.00 28.22
N ASP A 195 -28.53 -2.89 27.21
CA ASP A 195 -28.85 -4.31 27.39
C ASP A 195 -27.63 -5.19 27.66
N GLU A 196 -27.75 -6.50 27.42
CA GLU A 196 -26.66 -7.47 27.61
C GLU A 196 -25.49 -7.35 26.62
N TYR A 197 -25.58 -6.51 25.59
CA TYR A 197 -24.54 -6.26 24.59
C TYR A 197 -23.81 -4.93 24.76
N GLY A 198 -24.14 -4.13 25.79
CA GLY A 198 -23.58 -2.80 25.97
C GLY A 198 -23.32 -2.41 27.42
N GLY A 199 -22.67 -1.26 27.63
CA GLY A 199 -22.25 -0.75 28.93
C GLY A 199 -20.88 -1.25 29.35
N SER A 200 -20.78 -2.28 30.20
CA SER A 200 -19.48 -2.80 30.67
C SER A 200 -18.68 -3.44 29.54
N LEU A 201 -17.35 -3.47 29.68
CA LEU A 201 -16.46 -4.12 28.70
C LEU A 201 -16.86 -5.58 28.44
N GLU A 202 -17.16 -6.34 29.46
CA GLU A 202 -17.62 -7.73 29.37
C GLU A 202 -18.87 -7.85 28.48
N LYS A 203 -19.87 -6.98 28.68
CA LYS A 203 -21.09 -6.95 27.87
C LYS A 203 -20.80 -6.54 26.42
N ARG A 204 -19.90 -5.58 26.19
CA ARG A 204 -19.48 -5.20 24.84
C ARG A 204 -18.76 -6.35 24.12
N CYS A 205 -18.06 -7.22 24.84
CA CYS A 205 -17.41 -8.41 24.28
C CYS A 205 -18.39 -9.54 23.97
N ARG A 206 -19.62 -9.53 24.48
CA ARG A 206 -20.58 -10.65 24.34
C ARG A 206 -20.81 -11.05 22.89
N PHE A 207 -21.05 -10.09 21.99
CA PHE A 207 -21.27 -10.38 20.58
C PHE A 207 -20.06 -11.10 19.95
N ALA A 208 -18.84 -10.63 20.21
CA ALA A 208 -17.63 -11.27 19.74
C ALA A 208 -17.49 -12.71 20.26
N VAL A 209 -17.79 -12.93 21.54
CA VAL A 209 -17.74 -14.28 22.17
C VAL A 209 -18.78 -15.22 21.53
N GLU A 210 -20.00 -14.74 21.29
CA GLU A 210 -21.07 -15.53 20.64
C GLU A 210 -20.67 -15.90 19.20
N VAL A 211 -20.12 -14.98 18.43
CA VAL A 211 -19.55 -15.23 17.09
C VAL A 211 -18.45 -16.28 17.14
N LEU A 212 -17.47 -16.12 18.03
CA LEU A 212 -16.34 -17.05 18.14
C LEU A 212 -16.77 -18.47 18.54
N LYS A 213 -17.74 -18.60 19.46
CA LYS A 213 -18.36 -19.89 19.79
C LYS A 213 -19.05 -20.52 18.58
N ALA A 214 -19.82 -19.73 17.84
CA ALA A 214 -20.52 -20.18 16.63
C ALA A 214 -19.53 -20.63 15.54
N VAL A 215 -18.46 -19.87 15.31
CA VAL A 215 -17.38 -20.26 14.39
C VAL A 215 -16.73 -21.58 14.86
N ARG A 216 -16.41 -21.71 16.15
CA ARG A 216 -15.84 -22.96 16.71
C ARG A 216 -16.77 -24.15 16.50
N GLU A 217 -18.06 -23.98 16.70
CA GLU A 217 -19.04 -25.02 16.41
C GLU A 217 -19.07 -25.41 14.91
N GLY A 218 -18.91 -24.42 14.01
CA GLY A 218 -18.87 -24.66 12.56
C GLY A 218 -17.64 -25.42 12.10
N VAL A 219 -16.46 -25.12 12.68
CA VAL A 219 -15.19 -25.74 12.25
C VAL A 219 -14.72 -26.90 13.13
N GLY A 220 -15.22 -27.01 14.37
CA GLY A 220 -14.86 -28.06 15.31
C GLY A 220 -13.55 -27.81 16.07
N PRO A 221 -13.18 -28.70 16.99
CA PRO A 221 -12.04 -28.53 17.87
C PRO A 221 -10.69 -28.64 17.13
N GLY A 222 -9.73 -27.82 17.55
CA GLY A 222 -8.36 -27.81 17.02
C GLY A 222 -8.19 -27.19 15.64
N PHE A 223 -9.26 -26.77 14.98
CA PHE A 223 -9.18 -25.97 13.77
C PHE A 223 -8.76 -24.54 14.13
N PRO A 224 -7.70 -23.96 13.54
CA PRO A 224 -7.23 -22.63 13.89
C PRO A 224 -8.28 -21.54 13.68
N ILE A 225 -8.60 -20.80 14.74
CA ILE A 225 -9.40 -19.58 14.70
C ILE A 225 -8.51 -18.42 15.09
N GLU A 226 -8.33 -17.50 14.17
CA GLU A 226 -7.66 -16.22 14.36
C GLU A 226 -8.69 -15.13 14.62
N PHE A 227 -8.44 -14.29 15.62
CA PHE A 227 -9.23 -13.08 15.83
C PHE A 227 -8.36 -11.86 15.55
N ARG A 228 -8.79 -11.03 14.58
CA ARG A 228 -8.09 -9.79 14.25
C ARG A 228 -8.78 -8.60 14.90
N MET A 229 -8.07 -7.93 15.81
CA MET A 229 -8.56 -6.75 16.53
C MET A 229 -7.69 -5.52 16.28
N SER A 230 -8.21 -4.35 16.53
CA SER A 230 -7.42 -3.15 16.80
C SER A 230 -6.95 -3.21 18.26
N GLY A 231 -5.65 -3.17 18.54
CA GLY A 231 -5.14 -3.14 19.92
C GLY A 231 -5.54 -1.88 20.67
N SER A 232 -5.82 -0.80 19.92
CA SER A 232 -6.44 0.45 20.35
C SER A 232 -7.11 1.10 19.16
N GLU A 233 -8.18 1.85 19.36
CA GLU A 233 -8.86 2.61 18.30
C GLU A 233 -8.14 3.90 17.93
N LEU A 234 -7.21 4.38 18.77
CA LEU A 234 -6.33 5.53 18.55
C LEU A 234 -7.09 6.85 18.27
N PHE A 235 -8.26 7.02 18.84
CA PHE A 235 -9.00 8.29 18.82
C PHE A 235 -9.77 8.50 20.12
N GLU A 236 -10.09 9.76 20.42
CA GLU A 236 -10.81 10.15 21.64
C GLU A 236 -12.20 9.51 21.71
N GLY A 237 -12.51 8.87 22.84
CA GLY A 237 -13.77 8.16 23.08
C GLY A 237 -13.81 6.72 22.55
N GLY A 238 -12.82 6.29 21.76
CA GLY A 238 -12.60 4.89 21.41
C GLY A 238 -11.96 4.10 22.55
N TYR A 239 -11.88 2.78 22.44
CA TYR A 239 -11.17 1.99 23.44
C TYR A 239 -9.64 2.15 23.34
N THR A 240 -8.99 2.14 24.50
CA THR A 240 -7.54 2.32 24.67
C THR A 240 -6.79 1.00 24.54
N LEU A 241 -5.45 1.03 24.70
CA LEU A 241 -4.64 -0.18 24.76
C LEU A 241 -4.96 -1.03 26.00
N GLU A 242 -5.23 -0.39 27.13
CA GLU A 242 -5.64 -1.07 28.37
C GLU A 242 -6.96 -1.83 28.18
N ASP A 243 -7.95 -1.20 27.54
CA ASP A 243 -9.18 -1.89 27.12
C ASP A 243 -8.87 -3.04 26.14
N GLY A 244 -7.95 -2.82 25.19
CA GLY A 244 -7.52 -3.84 24.25
C GLY A 244 -6.91 -5.08 24.91
N VAL A 245 -6.14 -4.89 25.99
CA VAL A 245 -5.63 -5.98 26.84
C VAL A 245 -6.77 -6.76 27.49
N GLU A 246 -7.74 -6.06 28.08
CA GLU A 246 -8.88 -6.73 28.73
C GLU A 246 -9.80 -7.43 27.72
N ILE A 247 -10.02 -6.84 26.54
CA ILE A 247 -10.72 -7.52 25.42
C ILE A 247 -9.99 -8.81 25.05
N ALA A 248 -8.66 -8.76 24.88
CA ALA A 248 -7.85 -9.92 24.53
C ALA A 248 -8.00 -11.06 25.54
N LYS A 249 -7.95 -10.77 26.84
CA LYS A 249 -8.15 -11.74 27.92
C LYS A 249 -9.54 -12.40 27.87
N VAL A 250 -10.60 -11.63 27.59
CA VAL A 250 -11.96 -12.17 27.46
C VAL A 250 -12.08 -13.09 26.26
N LEU A 251 -11.40 -12.80 25.16
CA LEU A 251 -11.50 -13.56 23.91
C LEU A 251 -10.55 -14.76 23.83
N GLU A 252 -9.44 -14.74 24.57
CA GLU A 252 -8.41 -15.78 24.56
C GLU A 252 -8.95 -17.22 24.62
N PRO A 253 -9.94 -17.58 25.48
CA PRO A 253 -10.44 -18.96 25.57
C PRO A 253 -11.12 -19.48 24.29
N TYR A 254 -11.45 -18.62 23.32
CA TYR A 254 -12.25 -18.95 22.15
C TYR A 254 -11.45 -18.96 20.84
N ILE A 255 -10.18 -18.55 20.88
CA ILE A 255 -9.31 -18.37 19.71
C ILE A 255 -7.99 -19.10 19.86
N ASP A 256 -7.29 -19.35 18.76
CA ASP A 256 -5.98 -20.00 18.73
C ASP A 256 -4.85 -19.04 18.34
N LEU A 257 -5.18 -17.88 17.76
CA LEU A 257 -4.25 -16.82 17.36
C LEU A 257 -4.92 -15.45 17.52
N LEU A 258 -4.23 -14.52 18.15
CA LEU A 258 -4.65 -13.13 18.24
C LEU A 258 -3.83 -12.26 17.29
N HIS A 259 -4.49 -11.59 16.33
CA HIS A 259 -3.85 -10.67 15.38
C HIS A 259 -4.14 -9.22 15.78
N VAL A 260 -3.10 -8.52 16.21
CA VAL A 260 -3.21 -7.14 16.69
C VAL A 260 -2.85 -6.15 15.58
N SER A 261 -3.83 -5.35 15.22
CA SER A 261 -3.76 -4.18 14.33
C SER A 261 -4.05 -2.89 15.10
N ALA A 262 -4.44 -1.80 14.45
CA ALA A 262 -4.70 -0.50 15.08
C ALA A 262 -5.78 0.30 14.36
N GLY A 263 -6.45 1.18 15.12
CA GLY A 263 -7.31 2.23 14.59
C GLY A 263 -8.62 1.76 13.96
N THR A 264 -9.32 2.70 13.32
CA THR A 264 -10.53 2.44 12.54
C THR A 264 -10.44 3.17 11.20
N TYR A 265 -11.07 2.64 10.15
CA TYR A 265 -11.03 3.26 8.80
C TYR A 265 -11.62 4.67 8.78
N GLN A 266 -12.63 4.93 9.58
CA GLN A 266 -13.40 6.16 9.55
C GLN A 266 -12.74 7.31 10.32
N ARG A 267 -11.97 6.99 11.36
CA ARG A 267 -11.32 7.96 12.25
C ARG A 267 -9.81 8.02 12.09
N GLY A 268 -9.18 6.96 11.58
CA GLY A 268 -7.74 6.87 11.49
C GLY A 268 -7.28 5.98 10.34
N PHE A 269 -7.64 6.30 9.09
CA PHE A 269 -7.17 5.53 7.93
C PHE A 269 -5.64 5.36 7.92
N GLY A 270 -4.90 6.41 8.30
CA GLY A 270 -3.44 6.38 8.42
C GLY A 270 -2.92 5.51 9.56
N ASP A 271 -3.75 5.15 10.54
CA ASP A 271 -3.40 4.26 11.65
C ASP A 271 -3.61 2.79 11.25
N THR A 272 -4.71 2.50 10.57
CA THR A 272 -4.97 1.17 10.01
C THR A 272 -4.04 0.82 8.84
N HIS A 273 -3.65 1.83 8.07
CA HIS A 273 -2.79 1.72 6.90
C HIS A 273 -1.62 2.71 7.01
N PRO A 274 -0.53 2.37 7.71
CA PRO A 274 0.59 3.28 7.90
C PRO A 274 1.10 3.85 6.58
N SER A 275 1.12 5.21 6.48
CA SER A 275 1.66 5.96 5.36
C SER A 275 3.18 6.05 5.43
N MET A 276 3.80 6.69 4.44
CA MET A 276 5.22 7.00 4.47
C MET A 276 5.62 7.96 5.61
N PHE A 277 4.67 8.73 6.15
CA PHE A 277 4.90 9.64 7.28
C PHE A 277 4.90 8.94 8.66
N LYS A 278 4.64 7.63 8.72
CA LYS A 278 4.70 6.83 9.94
C LYS A 278 5.90 5.89 9.91
N ASP A 279 6.46 5.61 11.08
CA ASP A 279 7.55 4.65 11.21
C ASP A 279 7.12 3.24 10.81
N HIS A 280 8.07 2.44 10.36
CA HIS A 280 7.86 1.01 10.17
C HIS A 280 7.62 0.33 11.51
N GLY A 281 6.65 -0.60 11.54
CA GLY A 281 6.31 -1.29 12.78
C GLY A 281 5.59 -0.42 13.81
N CYS A 282 4.98 0.71 13.39
CA CYS A 282 4.33 1.67 14.28
C CYS A 282 3.24 1.07 15.20
N ASN A 283 2.69 -0.09 14.86
CA ASN A 283 1.67 -0.77 15.66
C ASN A 283 2.22 -1.93 16.51
N VAL A 284 3.52 -2.23 16.42
CA VAL A 284 4.15 -3.38 17.13
C VAL A 284 4.01 -3.26 18.65
N TYR A 285 4.06 -2.06 19.19
CA TYR A 285 3.92 -1.82 20.63
C TYR A 285 2.58 -2.30 21.18
N LEU A 286 1.50 -2.24 20.39
CA LEU A 286 0.18 -2.74 20.78
C LEU A 286 0.20 -4.27 20.94
N ALA A 287 0.77 -4.96 19.96
CA ALA A 287 0.92 -6.42 20.01
C ALA A 287 1.85 -6.85 21.15
N ALA A 288 2.96 -6.15 21.33
CA ALA A 288 3.94 -6.43 22.37
C ALA A 288 3.35 -6.29 23.79
N GLU A 289 2.52 -5.27 24.02
CA GLU A 289 1.85 -5.10 25.31
C GLU A 289 0.80 -6.17 25.55
N ILE A 290 -0.11 -6.39 24.60
CA ILE A 290 -1.18 -7.41 24.70
C ILE A 290 -0.58 -8.81 24.93
N LYS A 291 0.52 -9.14 24.23
CA LYS A 291 1.20 -10.43 24.36
C LYS A 291 1.67 -10.76 25.78
N LYS A 292 1.97 -9.77 26.61
CA LYS A 292 2.35 -10.00 28.02
C LYS A 292 1.20 -10.53 28.87
N HIS A 293 -0.03 -10.45 28.40
CA HIS A 293 -1.26 -10.71 29.16
C HIS A 293 -2.06 -11.90 28.65
N VAL A 294 -1.64 -12.53 27.54
CA VAL A 294 -2.26 -13.73 26.95
C VAL A 294 -1.23 -14.83 26.75
N SER A 295 -1.66 -16.09 26.74
CA SER A 295 -0.80 -17.27 26.57
C SER A 295 -0.76 -17.80 25.13
N ILE A 296 -1.75 -17.44 24.32
CA ILE A 296 -1.84 -17.83 22.92
C ILE A 296 -0.85 -17.03 22.03
N PRO A 297 -0.48 -17.55 20.85
CA PRO A 297 0.31 -16.80 19.89
C PRO A 297 -0.31 -15.47 19.53
N VAL A 298 0.54 -14.43 19.38
CA VAL A 298 0.15 -13.07 18.99
C VAL A 298 0.84 -12.68 17.68
N ALA A 299 0.07 -12.20 16.73
CA ALA A 299 0.56 -11.65 15.48
C ALA A 299 0.49 -10.11 15.47
N THR A 300 1.40 -9.48 14.71
CA THR A 300 1.45 -8.03 14.53
C THR A 300 1.46 -7.65 13.06
N ILE A 301 0.99 -6.44 12.77
CA ILE A 301 0.99 -5.82 11.43
C ILE A 301 1.20 -4.30 11.56
N GLY A 302 1.79 -3.66 10.56
CA GLY A 302 1.88 -2.19 10.51
C GLY A 302 3.13 -1.69 9.80
N GLY A 303 3.10 -1.58 8.47
CA GLY A 303 4.19 -1.03 7.66
C GLY A 303 5.46 -1.90 7.65
N LEU A 304 5.34 -3.20 7.90
CA LEU A 304 6.46 -4.15 7.93
C LEU A 304 6.85 -4.57 6.51
N ASN A 305 8.11 -4.36 6.12
CA ASN A 305 8.68 -4.74 4.83
C ASN A 305 10.20 -4.99 4.89
N ASP A 306 10.81 -4.84 6.07
CA ASP A 306 12.23 -5.08 6.29
C ASP A 306 12.45 -6.38 7.09
N PRO A 307 13.15 -7.38 6.51
CA PRO A 307 13.38 -8.66 7.18
C PRO A 307 14.15 -8.56 8.49
N ALA A 308 15.09 -7.62 8.61
CA ALA A 308 15.87 -7.46 9.84
C ALA A 308 14.99 -6.94 10.99
N GLN A 309 14.13 -5.96 10.72
CA GLN A 309 13.16 -5.47 11.69
C GLN A 309 12.15 -6.56 12.07
N MET A 310 11.63 -7.31 11.09
CA MET A 310 10.68 -8.40 11.35
C MET A 310 11.30 -9.52 12.19
N GLU A 311 12.56 -9.88 11.91
CA GLU A 311 13.33 -10.85 12.71
C GLU A 311 13.49 -10.39 14.15
N GLN A 312 13.85 -9.11 14.34
CA GLN A 312 14.02 -8.51 15.66
C GLN A 312 12.71 -8.56 16.48
N ILE A 313 11.57 -8.24 15.86
CA ILE A 313 10.24 -8.31 16.51
C ILE A 313 9.98 -9.71 17.10
N ILE A 314 10.27 -10.76 16.33
CA ILE A 314 10.07 -12.14 16.79
C ILE A 314 11.13 -12.53 17.81
N ALA A 315 12.40 -12.20 17.59
CA ALA A 315 13.50 -12.53 18.48
C ALA A 315 13.35 -11.91 19.87
N GLU A 316 12.85 -10.68 19.94
CA GLU A 316 12.58 -9.96 21.20
C GLU A 316 11.25 -10.37 21.86
N GLY A 317 10.50 -11.29 21.27
CA GLY A 317 9.22 -11.75 21.82
C GLY A 317 8.09 -10.73 21.78
N LYS A 318 8.20 -9.70 20.93
CA LYS A 318 7.15 -8.67 20.75
C LYS A 318 5.92 -9.21 20.05
N ALA A 319 6.11 -10.19 19.16
CA ALA A 319 5.06 -10.96 18.52
C ALA A 319 5.59 -12.37 18.17
N ASP A 320 4.71 -13.30 17.79
CA ASP A 320 5.06 -14.65 17.33
C ASP A 320 5.02 -14.75 15.81
N ILE A 321 4.24 -13.89 15.16
CA ILE A 321 3.99 -13.87 13.71
C ILE A 321 3.98 -12.44 13.23
N VAL A 322 4.52 -12.19 12.03
CA VAL A 322 4.43 -10.93 11.33
C VAL A 322 3.52 -11.07 10.11
N TYR A 323 2.54 -10.17 10.01
CA TYR A 323 1.67 -10.07 8.85
C TYR A 323 2.12 -8.96 7.90
N MET A 324 2.07 -9.26 6.61
CA MET A 324 2.41 -8.33 5.54
C MET A 324 1.25 -8.23 4.55
N ALA A 325 0.84 -7.00 4.25
CA ALA A 325 -0.13 -6.71 3.21
C ALA A 325 0.57 -6.10 1.99
N ARG A 326 0.78 -4.78 2.00
CA ARG A 326 1.34 -4.03 0.88
C ARG A 326 2.77 -4.43 0.51
N ALA A 327 3.55 -4.95 1.46
CA ALA A 327 4.88 -5.51 1.16
C ALA A 327 4.78 -6.68 0.16
N LEU A 328 3.75 -7.55 0.30
CA LEU A 328 3.50 -8.65 -0.63
C LEU A 328 2.76 -8.23 -1.92
N LEU A 329 2.29 -6.98 -2.01
CA LEU A 329 1.91 -6.37 -3.29
C LEU A 329 3.15 -5.92 -4.06
N ALA A 330 4.10 -5.30 -3.36
CA ALA A 330 5.35 -4.83 -3.96
C ALA A 330 6.23 -6.01 -4.40
N ASP A 331 6.37 -7.00 -3.53
CA ASP A 331 7.17 -8.21 -3.78
C ASP A 331 6.49 -9.45 -3.20
N PRO A 332 5.72 -10.20 -4.00
CA PRO A 332 5.05 -11.41 -3.53
C PRO A 332 6.01 -12.51 -3.11
N PHE A 333 7.29 -12.46 -3.55
CA PHE A 333 8.33 -13.42 -3.22
C PHE A 333 9.18 -13.02 -2.00
N LEU A 334 8.83 -11.95 -1.28
CA LEU A 334 9.56 -11.51 -0.09
C LEU A 334 9.83 -12.65 0.90
N PRO A 335 8.84 -13.48 1.33
CA PRO A 335 9.11 -14.58 2.26
C PRO A 335 10.08 -15.63 1.71
N ARG A 336 9.98 -15.97 0.42
CA ARG A 336 10.92 -16.89 -0.24
C ARG A 336 12.34 -16.32 -0.26
N LYS A 337 12.49 -15.04 -0.64
CA LYS A 337 13.79 -14.35 -0.66
C LYS A 337 14.43 -14.33 0.74
N VAL A 338 13.63 -14.10 1.79
CA VAL A 338 14.08 -14.19 3.18
C VAL A 338 14.58 -15.61 3.53
N MET A 339 13.81 -16.63 3.16
CA MET A 339 14.19 -18.03 3.42
C MET A 339 15.42 -18.47 2.62
N GLU A 340 15.72 -17.83 1.50
CA GLU A 340 16.86 -18.12 0.62
C GLU A 340 18.06 -17.20 0.86
N ASN A 341 18.01 -16.31 1.84
CA ASN A 341 19.03 -15.29 2.14
C ASN A 341 19.31 -14.33 0.97
N ARG A 342 18.27 -13.97 0.22
CA ARG A 342 18.30 -13.03 -0.93
C ARG A 342 17.53 -11.74 -0.62
N ASP A 343 17.59 -11.30 0.61
CA ASP A 343 16.85 -10.13 1.10
C ASP A 343 17.24 -8.82 0.40
N GLU A 344 18.44 -8.72 -0.14
CA GLU A 344 18.88 -7.59 -0.96
C GLU A 344 18.10 -7.44 -2.28
N GLU A 345 17.42 -8.50 -2.74
CA GLU A 345 16.58 -8.48 -3.94
C GLU A 345 15.13 -8.06 -3.67
N ILE A 346 14.76 -7.80 -2.42
CA ILE A 346 13.38 -7.45 -2.06
C ILE A 346 13.06 -6.04 -2.56
N VAL A 347 12.01 -5.95 -3.37
CA VAL A 347 11.43 -4.66 -3.78
C VAL A 347 10.48 -4.17 -2.68
N LYS A 348 10.91 -3.18 -1.90
CA LYS A 348 10.15 -2.67 -0.75
C LYS A 348 8.90 -1.90 -1.17
N CYS A 349 7.84 -2.00 -0.37
CA CYS A 349 6.63 -1.19 -0.54
C CYS A 349 6.90 0.27 -0.17
N LEU A 350 6.61 1.20 -1.08
CA LEU A 350 6.82 2.65 -0.88
C LEU A 350 5.77 3.32 0.01
N ARG A 351 4.78 2.61 0.51
CA ARG A 351 3.65 3.13 1.32
C ARG A 351 2.89 4.31 0.68
N CYS A 352 2.93 4.41 -0.66
CA CYS A 352 2.40 5.49 -1.50
C CYS A 352 0.88 5.45 -1.73
N PHE A 353 0.19 4.41 -1.29
CA PHE A 353 -1.27 4.18 -1.45
C PHE A 353 -1.79 4.02 -2.89
N THR A 354 -0.96 3.95 -3.91
CA THR A 354 -1.42 3.73 -5.29
C THR A 354 -2.36 2.53 -5.41
N CYS A 355 -2.02 1.39 -4.80
CA CYS A 355 -2.83 0.17 -4.84
C CYS A 355 -4.23 0.32 -4.22
N MET A 356 -4.41 1.22 -3.27
CA MET A 356 -5.69 1.49 -2.61
C MET A 356 -6.49 2.58 -3.32
N ALA A 357 -5.81 3.58 -3.87
CA ALA A 357 -6.44 4.63 -4.68
C ALA A 357 -6.99 4.06 -5.99
N GLU A 358 -6.23 3.21 -6.69
CA GLU A 358 -6.68 2.52 -7.90
C GLU A 358 -7.91 1.64 -7.63
N ARG A 359 -7.90 0.88 -6.52
CA ARG A 359 -9.08 0.09 -6.14
C ARG A 359 -10.32 0.94 -5.92
N ALA A 360 -10.17 2.10 -5.28
CA ALA A 360 -11.28 3.02 -5.06
C ALA A 360 -11.79 3.66 -6.36
N ALA A 361 -10.90 3.89 -7.33
CA ALA A 361 -11.23 4.55 -8.59
C ALA A 361 -11.79 3.60 -9.66
N THR A 362 -11.21 2.39 -9.78
CA THR A 362 -11.42 1.49 -10.92
C THR A 362 -11.81 0.07 -10.52
N SER A 363 -11.93 -0.21 -9.22
CA SER A 363 -12.13 -1.58 -8.66
C SER A 363 -11.01 -2.57 -9.01
N THR A 364 -9.91 -2.09 -9.60
CA THR A 364 -8.70 -2.88 -9.88
C THR A 364 -7.57 -2.52 -8.93
N ARG A 365 -6.42 -3.15 -9.07
CA ARG A 365 -5.23 -2.79 -8.30
C ARG A 365 -4.05 -2.52 -9.23
N ARG A 366 -3.25 -1.53 -8.85
CA ARG A 366 -1.92 -1.29 -9.41
C ARG A 366 -0.92 -1.07 -8.28
N CYS A 367 0.33 -1.42 -8.51
CA CYS A 367 1.40 -1.11 -7.57
C CYS A 367 2.46 -0.24 -8.27
N THR A 368 3.03 0.71 -7.54
CA THR A 368 4.04 1.61 -8.08
C THR A 368 5.31 0.87 -8.50
N VAL A 369 5.66 -0.21 -7.79
CA VAL A 369 6.91 -0.94 -8.00
C VAL A 369 6.72 -2.36 -8.58
N ASN A 370 5.46 -2.80 -8.75
CA ASN A 370 5.15 -4.12 -9.29
C ASN A 370 4.07 -4.00 -10.37
N PRO A 371 4.43 -4.04 -11.65
CA PRO A 371 3.48 -3.90 -12.76
C PRO A 371 2.58 -5.14 -12.97
N LEU A 372 2.87 -6.27 -12.30
CA LEU A 372 2.13 -7.53 -12.44
C LEU A 372 0.86 -7.60 -11.59
N ILE A 373 0.64 -6.66 -10.67
CA ILE A 373 -0.57 -6.66 -9.83
C ILE A 373 -1.84 -6.53 -10.68
N GLY A 374 -2.73 -7.51 -10.53
CA GLY A 374 -3.96 -7.65 -11.33
C GLY A 374 -3.76 -8.39 -12.65
N ARG A 375 -2.53 -8.85 -12.92
CA ARG A 375 -2.13 -9.61 -14.12
C ARG A 375 -1.47 -10.95 -13.77
N GLU A 376 -1.67 -11.45 -12.55
CA GLU A 376 -1.02 -12.67 -12.06
C GLU A 376 -1.35 -13.91 -12.89
N MET A 377 -2.51 -13.92 -13.59
CA MET A 377 -2.86 -14.98 -14.56
C MET A 377 -1.98 -15.01 -15.81
N GLU A 378 -1.28 -13.93 -16.12
CA GLU A 378 -0.33 -13.87 -17.25
C GLU A 378 1.01 -14.55 -16.91
N GLY A 379 1.14 -14.99 -15.66
CA GLY A 379 2.31 -15.64 -15.11
C GLY A 379 3.15 -14.72 -14.23
N ASP A 380 3.88 -15.32 -13.33
CA ASP A 380 4.80 -14.64 -12.40
C ASP A 380 6.24 -14.58 -12.96
N GLU A 381 6.48 -15.27 -14.05
CA GLU A 381 7.74 -15.27 -14.78
C GLU A 381 7.58 -14.64 -16.16
N VAL A 382 8.49 -13.73 -16.46
CA VAL A 382 8.55 -13.10 -17.78
C VAL A 382 8.91 -14.19 -18.80
N GLN A 383 8.04 -14.39 -19.79
CA GLN A 383 8.25 -15.42 -20.82
C GLN A 383 9.45 -15.07 -21.71
N PRO A 384 10.31 -16.04 -22.07
CA PRO A 384 11.39 -15.83 -23.00
C PRO A 384 10.89 -15.26 -24.34
N ALA A 385 11.66 -14.39 -24.93
CA ALA A 385 11.36 -13.86 -26.26
C ALA A 385 11.54 -14.95 -27.34
N PRO A 386 10.75 -14.91 -28.42
CA PRO A 386 10.90 -15.87 -29.53
C PRO A 386 12.28 -15.82 -30.20
N ALA A 387 12.91 -14.64 -30.17
CA ALA A 387 14.25 -14.44 -30.73
C ALA A 387 15.04 -13.47 -29.85
N LYS A 388 16.32 -13.76 -29.65
CA LYS A 388 17.22 -12.85 -28.91
C LYS A 388 17.52 -11.63 -29.77
N LYS A 389 17.35 -10.44 -29.17
CA LYS A 389 17.64 -9.15 -29.80
C LYS A 389 18.65 -8.36 -28.96
N LYS A 390 19.33 -7.41 -29.60
CA LYS A 390 20.13 -6.39 -28.91
C LYS A 390 19.24 -5.20 -28.60
N VAL A 391 19.14 -4.86 -27.31
CA VAL A 391 18.27 -3.79 -26.81
C VAL A 391 19.12 -2.69 -26.17
N LEU A 392 18.96 -1.46 -26.65
CA LEU A 392 19.57 -0.27 -26.05
C LEU A 392 18.51 0.46 -25.22
N VAL A 393 18.82 0.79 -23.97
CA VAL A 393 17.96 1.59 -23.08
C VAL A 393 18.65 2.91 -22.78
N ALA A 394 18.04 4.02 -23.18
CA ALA A 394 18.56 5.37 -23.00
C ALA A 394 17.93 6.03 -21.77
N GLY A 395 18.63 5.96 -20.63
CA GLY A 395 18.25 6.54 -19.33
C GLY A 395 18.09 5.49 -18.23
N GLY A 396 18.78 5.71 -17.11
CA GLY A 396 18.86 4.84 -15.93
C GLY A 396 17.89 5.24 -14.80
N GLY A 397 16.78 5.90 -15.09
CA GLY A 397 15.70 6.13 -14.15
C GLY A 397 14.85 4.88 -13.88
N PRO A 398 13.82 4.93 -13.01
CA PRO A 398 13.05 3.76 -12.60
C PRO A 398 12.40 3.01 -13.78
N GLY A 399 11.89 3.74 -14.78
CA GLY A 399 11.31 3.13 -15.99
C GLY A 399 12.34 2.40 -16.85
N GLY A 400 13.50 3.03 -17.09
CA GLY A 400 14.58 2.43 -17.88
C GLY A 400 15.22 1.23 -17.21
N LEU A 401 15.48 1.31 -15.90
CA LEU A 401 15.99 0.18 -15.10
C LEU A 401 15.04 -1.02 -15.14
N TYR A 402 13.73 -0.77 -14.95
CA TYR A 402 12.75 -1.85 -14.98
C TYR A 402 12.57 -2.45 -16.38
N ALA A 403 12.61 -1.60 -17.43
CA ALA A 403 12.59 -2.06 -18.82
C ALA A 403 13.80 -2.93 -19.15
N ALA A 404 15.00 -2.50 -18.77
CA ALA A 404 16.25 -3.24 -18.98
C ALA A 404 16.22 -4.60 -18.25
N TYR A 405 15.80 -4.59 -16.97
CA TYR A 405 15.62 -5.81 -16.18
C TYR A 405 14.65 -6.79 -16.85
N THR A 406 13.50 -6.30 -17.32
CA THR A 406 12.48 -7.12 -17.97
C THR A 406 12.97 -7.69 -19.29
N ALA A 407 13.60 -6.88 -20.15
CA ALA A 407 14.15 -7.31 -21.43
C ALA A 407 15.26 -8.38 -21.26
N ALA A 408 16.13 -8.19 -20.25
CA ALA A 408 17.18 -9.17 -19.94
C ALA A 408 16.60 -10.51 -19.48
N ARG A 409 15.54 -10.50 -18.66
CA ARG A 409 14.82 -11.72 -18.23
C ARG A 409 14.14 -12.44 -19.40
N ARG A 410 13.80 -11.74 -20.48
CA ARG A 410 13.30 -12.34 -21.71
C ARG A 410 14.40 -12.98 -22.57
N GLY A 411 15.67 -12.83 -22.19
CA GLY A 411 16.82 -13.41 -22.88
C GLY A 411 17.49 -12.47 -23.89
N HIS A 412 17.09 -11.20 -23.96
CA HIS A 412 17.73 -10.22 -24.82
C HIS A 412 19.14 -9.84 -24.33
N GLN A 413 19.99 -9.35 -25.22
CA GLN A 413 21.23 -8.65 -24.87
C GLN A 413 20.90 -7.19 -24.62
N VAL A 414 21.05 -6.73 -23.38
CA VAL A 414 20.61 -5.40 -22.97
C VAL A 414 21.78 -4.53 -22.56
N ILE A 415 21.84 -3.32 -23.13
CA ILE A 415 22.75 -2.26 -22.77
C ILE A 415 21.90 -1.11 -22.24
N LEU A 416 22.12 -0.70 -20.98
CA LEU A 416 21.51 0.49 -20.40
C LEU A 416 22.55 1.58 -20.26
N CYS A 417 22.29 2.74 -20.85
CA CYS A 417 23.16 3.92 -20.77
C CYS A 417 22.50 5.02 -19.94
N GLU A 418 23.27 5.62 -19.01
CA GLU A 418 22.88 6.76 -18.21
C GLU A 418 23.91 7.89 -18.40
N LYS A 419 23.44 9.12 -18.62
CA LYS A 419 24.31 10.30 -18.84
C LYS A 419 25.05 10.74 -17.57
N GLU A 420 24.42 10.53 -16.41
CA GLU A 420 25.04 10.81 -15.10
C GLU A 420 25.98 9.67 -14.69
N ASP A 421 26.79 9.92 -13.66
CA ASP A 421 27.71 8.93 -13.09
C ASP A 421 27.00 7.86 -12.23
N THR A 422 25.75 8.11 -11.85
CA THR A 422 24.92 7.24 -11.01
C THR A 422 23.52 7.06 -11.60
N LEU A 423 22.91 5.91 -11.30
CA LEU A 423 21.55 5.56 -11.72
C LEU A 423 20.49 6.15 -10.78
N GLY A 424 19.21 6.02 -11.13
CA GLY A 424 18.06 6.40 -10.31
C GLY A 424 17.24 7.57 -10.87
N GLY A 425 17.82 8.40 -11.73
CA GLY A 425 17.08 9.53 -12.33
C GLY A 425 16.47 10.44 -11.25
N ILE A 426 15.16 10.69 -11.34
CA ILE A 426 14.43 11.55 -10.40
C ILE A 426 14.40 10.99 -8.96
N LEU A 427 14.56 9.68 -8.75
CA LEU A 427 14.55 9.10 -7.41
C LEU A 427 15.71 9.58 -6.54
N LYS A 428 16.78 10.13 -7.13
CA LYS A 428 17.88 10.73 -6.38
C LYS A 428 17.44 11.94 -5.56
N SER A 429 16.43 12.68 -5.99
CA SER A 429 15.90 13.83 -5.27
C SER A 429 15.27 13.45 -3.93
N GLU A 430 14.88 12.19 -3.77
CA GLU A 430 14.26 11.68 -2.55
C GLU A 430 15.26 11.36 -1.43
N GLN A 431 16.56 11.38 -1.71
CA GLN A 431 17.62 11.11 -0.73
C GLN A 431 17.53 11.99 0.52
N ALA A 432 17.07 13.23 0.36
CA ALA A 432 16.96 14.16 1.45
C ALA A 432 15.76 13.91 2.38
N LEU A 433 14.72 13.25 1.91
CA LEU A 433 13.44 13.12 2.57
C LEU A 433 13.35 11.80 3.36
N PRO A 434 13.42 11.82 4.71
CA PRO A 434 13.51 10.59 5.51
C PRO A 434 12.28 9.69 5.36
N PHE A 435 11.09 10.26 5.15
CA PHE A 435 9.86 9.52 4.94
C PHE A 435 9.72 8.92 3.53
N LYS A 436 10.68 9.19 2.62
CA LYS A 436 10.76 8.64 1.25
C LYS A 436 11.99 7.76 1.02
N HIS A 437 12.61 7.31 2.07
CA HIS A 437 13.85 6.52 2.01
C HIS A 437 13.73 5.30 1.07
N GLU A 438 12.60 4.58 1.10
CA GLU A 438 12.39 3.44 0.20
C GLU A 438 12.29 3.85 -1.28
N MET A 439 11.87 5.08 -1.59
CA MET A 439 11.89 5.57 -2.98
C MET A 439 13.33 5.78 -3.46
N TYR A 440 14.19 6.33 -2.60
CA TYR A 440 15.60 6.47 -2.91
C TYR A 440 16.29 5.10 -3.08
N GLU A 441 16.06 4.15 -2.14
CA GLU A 441 16.61 2.80 -2.19
C GLU A 441 16.14 1.99 -3.42
N LEU A 442 14.97 2.28 -3.95
CA LEU A 442 14.40 1.58 -5.10
C LEU A 442 15.33 1.57 -6.31
N ALA A 443 16.06 2.66 -6.54
CA ALA A 443 17.02 2.75 -7.64
C ALA A 443 18.13 1.70 -7.52
N GLY A 444 18.71 1.55 -6.32
CA GLY A 444 19.73 0.55 -6.04
C GLY A 444 19.21 -0.89 -6.15
N THR A 445 17.96 -1.13 -5.69
CA THR A 445 17.32 -2.44 -5.83
C THR A 445 17.11 -2.80 -7.31
N TYR A 446 16.62 -1.87 -8.12
CA TYR A 446 16.44 -2.12 -9.56
C TYR A 446 17.77 -2.28 -10.30
N GLU A 447 18.80 -1.52 -9.93
CA GLU A 447 20.15 -1.70 -10.46
C GLU A 447 20.68 -3.11 -10.15
N LEU A 448 20.57 -3.56 -8.89
CA LEU A 448 20.98 -4.91 -8.49
C LEU A 448 20.27 -5.99 -9.31
N LEU A 449 18.95 -5.87 -9.45
CA LEU A 449 18.14 -6.82 -10.22
C LEU A 449 18.53 -6.83 -11.71
N ALA A 450 18.76 -5.65 -12.30
CA ALA A 450 19.20 -5.53 -13.69
C ALA A 450 20.58 -6.17 -13.92
N ARG A 451 21.54 -5.89 -13.01
CA ARG A 451 22.89 -6.51 -13.08
C ARG A 451 22.85 -8.03 -12.93
N LYS A 452 22.08 -8.54 -11.97
CA LYS A 452 21.88 -9.98 -11.79
C LYS A 452 21.21 -10.65 -13.00
N ALA A 453 20.37 -9.92 -13.73
CA ALA A 453 19.76 -10.38 -14.98
C ALA A 453 20.72 -10.31 -16.20
N GLY A 454 21.91 -9.76 -16.04
CA GLY A 454 22.92 -9.67 -17.10
C GLY A 454 22.85 -8.41 -17.96
N VAL A 455 22.23 -7.33 -17.47
CA VAL A 455 22.23 -6.02 -18.14
C VAL A 455 23.62 -5.40 -18.07
N GLU A 456 24.17 -5.00 -19.22
CA GLU A 456 25.36 -4.16 -19.30
C GLU A 456 24.97 -2.70 -18.99
N ILE A 457 25.49 -2.16 -17.89
CA ILE A 457 25.19 -0.78 -17.46
C ILE A 457 26.39 0.12 -17.72
N ARG A 458 26.18 1.20 -18.47
CA ARG A 458 27.16 2.23 -18.83
C ARG A 458 26.70 3.57 -18.26
N THR A 459 27.32 4.03 -17.19
CA THR A 459 27.15 5.38 -16.62
C THR A 459 28.03 6.39 -17.34
N SER A 460 27.82 7.70 -17.11
CA SER A 460 28.51 8.80 -17.80
C SER A 460 28.48 8.65 -19.33
N THR A 461 27.40 8.05 -19.87
CA THR A 461 27.25 7.71 -21.28
C THR A 461 25.94 8.27 -21.79
N PRO A 462 25.89 9.53 -22.25
CA PRO A 462 24.70 10.08 -22.91
C PRO A 462 24.47 9.38 -24.24
N VAL A 463 23.22 8.96 -24.49
CA VAL A 463 22.82 8.38 -25.77
C VAL A 463 22.48 9.53 -26.71
N THR A 464 23.36 9.80 -27.67
CA THR A 464 23.13 10.67 -28.82
C THR A 464 22.71 9.82 -30.03
N LYS A 465 22.29 10.49 -31.10
CA LYS A 465 21.96 9.81 -32.37
C LYS A 465 23.13 8.98 -32.87
N GLU A 466 24.33 9.55 -32.92
CA GLU A 466 25.57 8.87 -33.39
C GLU A 466 25.89 7.67 -32.52
N TYR A 467 25.69 7.78 -31.20
CA TYR A 467 25.88 6.66 -30.29
C TYR A 467 24.89 5.53 -30.55
N ALA A 468 23.60 5.85 -30.69
CA ALA A 468 22.54 4.87 -30.96
C ALA A 468 22.74 4.16 -32.31
N GLU A 469 23.07 4.91 -33.37
CA GLU A 469 23.38 4.36 -34.69
C GLU A 469 24.62 3.45 -34.68
N LYS A 470 25.66 3.82 -33.94
CA LYS A 470 26.88 3.01 -33.77
C LYS A 470 26.60 1.70 -33.02
N GLU A 471 25.76 1.73 -31.99
CA GLU A 471 25.37 0.52 -31.25
C GLU A 471 24.55 -0.43 -32.11
N ASN A 472 23.88 0.05 -33.14
CA ASN A 472 23.11 -0.76 -34.12
C ASN A 472 22.21 -1.78 -33.38
N ALA A 473 21.38 -1.30 -32.47
CA ALA A 473 20.47 -2.13 -31.70
C ALA A 473 19.22 -2.50 -32.49
N ASP A 474 18.66 -3.70 -32.25
CA ASP A 474 17.38 -4.12 -32.84
C ASP A 474 16.19 -3.37 -32.23
N ALA A 475 16.34 -2.89 -30.99
CA ALA A 475 15.34 -2.12 -30.27
C ALA A 475 15.98 -1.03 -29.40
N LEU A 476 15.32 0.13 -29.34
CA LEU A 476 15.70 1.27 -28.50
C LEU A 476 14.54 1.64 -27.59
N ILE A 477 14.79 1.69 -26.29
CA ILE A 477 13.84 2.21 -25.29
C ILE A 477 14.34 3.56 -24.82
N ILE A 478 13.58 4.64 -25.11
CA ILE A 478 13.91 6.00 -24.71
C ILE A 478 13.25 6.30 -23.37
N ALA A 479 14.05 6.31 -22.30
CA ALA A 479 13.67 6.57 -20.91
C ALA A 479 14.34 7.86 -20.39
N ALA A 480 14.51 8.86 -21.24
CA ALA A 480 15.29 10.09 -20.99
C ALA A 480 14.69 11.01 -19.91
N GLY A 481 13.47 10.72 -19.43
CA GLY A 481 12.82 11.42 -18.33
C GLY A 481 12.36 12.84 -18.68
N SER A 482 12.35 13.70 -17.66
CA SER A 482 11.92 15.10 -17.75
C SER A 482 13.02 16.06 -17.28
N ARG A 483 12.72 17.36 -17.38
CA ARG A 483 13.53 18.43 -16.80
C ARG A 483 12.63 19.37 -15.99
N PRO A 484 13.16 20.06 -14.96
CA PRO A 484 12.40 21.06 -14.21
C PRO A 484 11.82 22.13 -15.13
N LEU A 485 10.58 22.52 -14.87
CA LEU A 485 9.93 23.65 -15.50
C LEU A 485 10.32 24.93 -14.75
N VAL A 486 11.09 25.79 -15.39
CA VAL A 486 11.46 27.10 -14.89
C VAL A 486 10.85 28.13 -15.82
N PRO A 487 9.65 28.69 -15.52
CA PRO A 487 9.02 29.70 -16.32
C PRO A 487 9.80 31.03 -16.26
N PRO A 488 9.61 31.94 -17.22
CA PRO A 488 10.32 33.22 -17.28
C PRO A 488 9.75 34.26 -16.28
N ILE A 489 9.73 33.87 -14.98
CA ILE A 489 9.36 34.75 -13.87
C ILE A 489 10.62 35.52 -13.45
N PRO A 490 10.57 36.87 -13.36
CA PRO A 490 11.71 37.68 -12.93
C PRO A 490 12.28 37.16 -11.59
N GLY A 491 13.59 37.05 -11.51
CA GLY A 491 14.30 36.61 -10.32
C GLY A 491 14.29 35.09 -10.04
N LEU A 492 13.57 34.26 -10.78
CA LEU A 492 13.49 32.82 -10.56
C LEU A 492 14.80 32.04 -10.86
N ASN A 493 15.80 32.71 -11.46
CA ASN A 493 17.15 32.22 -11.68
C ASN A 493 18.17 32.85 -10.70
N GLY A 494 17.71 33.48 -9.60
CA GLY A 494 18.54 34.13 -8.60
C GLY A 494 19.35 33.11 -7.77
N GLU A 495 20.38 33.61 -7.06
CA GLU A 495 21.26 32.77 -6.21
C GLU A 495 20.52 32.17 -5.00
N ASN A 496 19.45 32.82 -4.54
CA ASN A 496 18.59 32.36 -3.46
C ASN A 496 17.52 31.35 -3.91
N VAL A 497 17.55 30.89 -5.17
CA VAL A 497 16.60 29.94 -5.72
C VAL A 497 17.24 28.54 -5.82
N VAL A 498 16.58 27.54 -5.26
CA VAL A 498 16.95 26.13 -5.36
C VAL A 498 15.84 25.36 -6.08
N ILE A 499 16.20 24.63 -7.13
CA ILE A 499 15.24 23.72 -7.81
C ILE A 499 14.96 22.54 -6.90
N VAL A 500 13.69 22.21 -6.67
CA VAL A 500 13.29 21.14 -5.75
C VAL A 500 13.99 19.81 -6.02
N ASN A 501 14.24 19.47 -7.29
CA ASN A 501 14.95 18.25 -7.68
C ASN A 501 16.45 18.25 -7.30
N ASN A 502 17.03 19.42 -7.09
CA ASN A 502 18.43 19.59 -6.72
C ASN A 502 18.63 19.80 -5.21
N TYR A 503 17.54 19.95 -4.46
CA TYR A 503 17.59 20.24 -3.02
C TYR A 503 18.57 19.31 -2.27
N TYR A 504 18.58 18.02 -2.58
CA TYR A 504 19.47 17.04 -1.93
C TYR A 504 20.96 17.32 -2.11
N LYS A 505 21.35 18.06 -3.15
CA LYS A 505 22.74 18.49 -3.44
C LYS A 505 23.05 19.90 -2.94
N GLU A 506 22.03 20.71 -2.70
CA GLU A 506 22.16 22.15 -2.45
C GLU A 506 21.55 22.55 -1.08
N LYS A 507 21.47 21.60 -0.15
CA LYS A 507 20.90 21.82 1.20
C LYS A 507 21.54 23.00 1.93
N GLU A 508 22.83 23.19 1.78
CA GLU A 508 23.61 24.26 2.42
C GLU A 508 23.22 25.66 1.95
N LYS A 509 22.57 25.78 0.81
CA LYS A 509 22.05 27.06 0.31
C LYS A 509 20.72 27.46 0.96
N VAL A 510 20.05 26.53 1.66
CA VAL A 510 18.71 26.74 2.17
C VAL A 510 18.74 27.34 3.57
N GLY A 511 18.35 28.62 3.68
CA GLY A 511 18.24 29.37 4.92
C GLY A 511 17.06 28.93 5.80
N ASP A 512 16.76 29.72 6.83
CA ASP A 512 15.75 29.38 7.84
C ASP A 512 14.33 29.81 7.48
N GLU A 513 14.16 30.81 6.61
CA GLU A 513 12.86 31.27 6.10
C GLU A 513 12.72 30.90 4.61
N VAL A 514 11.88 29.91 4.32
CA VAL A 514 11.79 29.31 3.00
C VAL A 514 10.41 29.53 2.39
N VAL A 515 10.37 29.96 1.13
CA VAL A 515 9.16 29.91 0.32
C VAL A 515 9.26 28.76 -0.68
N VAL A 516 8.37 27.78 -0.57
CA VAL A 516 8.19 26.73 -1.58
C VAL A 516 7.24 27.27 -2.63
N PHE A 517 7.77 27.58 -3.80
CA PHE A 517 7.03 28.11 -4.91
C PHE A 517 6.55 26.99 -5.83
N GLY A 518 5.27 26.64 -5.68
CA GLY A 518 4.56 25.53 -6.29
C GLY A 518 4.10 24.50 -5.26
N GLY A 519 2.79 24.39 -5.08
CA GLY A 519 2.10 23.50 -4.14
C GLY A 519 1.70 22.15 -4.75
N GLY A 520 2.45 21.64 -5.73
CA GLY A 520 2.34 20.28 -6.22
C GLY A 520 2.86 19.24 -5.21
N LEU A 521 2.78 17.94 -5.53
CA LEU A 521 3.19 16.88 -4.60
C LEU A 521 4.64 17.04 -4.12
N ALA A 522 5.59 17.23 -5.02
CA ALA A 522 7.01 17.41 -4.68
C ALA A 522 7.27 18.67 -3.82
N GLY A 523 6.59 19.78 -4.13
CA GLY A 523 6.69 21.01 -3.32
C GLY A 523 6.15 20.80 -1.91
N CYS A 524 4.98 20.17 -1.78
CA CYS A 524 4.37 19.86 -0.49
C CYS A 524 5.27 18.94 0.37
N GLU A 525 5.84 17.89 -0.23
CA GLU A 525 6.73 16.96 0.48
C GLU A 525 8.04 17.64 0.90
N CYS A 526 8.62 18.49 0.05
CA CYS A 526 9.78 19.30 0.40
C CYS A 526 9.47 20.26 1.56
N ALA A 527 8.31 20.91 1.54
CA ALA A 527 7.87 21.80 2.60
C ALA A 527 7.73 21.08 3.95
N ILE A 528 7.14 19.89 3.97
CA ILE A 528 7.04 19.06 5.18
C ILE A 528 8.44 18.76 5.71
N HIS A 529 9.37 18.33 4.86
CA HIS A 529 10.73 18.00 5.28
C HIS A 529 11.44 19.22 5.88
N LEU A 530 11.39 20.36 5.21
CA LEU A 530 12.01 21.60 5.71
C LEU A 530 11.42 22.02 7.07
N GLY A 531 10.10 21.90 7.24
CA GLY A 531 9.43 22.15 8.51
C GLY A 531 9.85 21.16 9.61
N MET A 532 10.05 19.87 9.28
CA MET A 532 10.59 18.87 10.21
C MET A 532 12.04 19.22 10.65
N GLU A 533 12.82 19.87 9.79
CA GLU A 533 14.15 20.41 10.16
C GLU A 533 14.07 21.72 10.97
N GLY A 534 12.87 22.20 11.29
CA GLY A 534 12.66 23.40 12.13
C GLY A 534 12.68 24.71 11.36
N LYS A 535 12.70 24.68 10.01
CA LYS A 535 12.65 25.89 9.18
C LYS A 535 11.24 26.47 9.15
N LYS A 536 11.13 27.79 8.96
CA LYS A 536 9.86 28.49 8.76
C LYS A 536 9.48 28.43 7.28
N VAL A 537 8.47 27.64 6.96
CA VAL A 537 8.12 27.30 5.58
C VAL A 537 6.79 27.92 5.18
N ARG A 538 6.75 28.50 3.97
CA ARG A 538 5.53 29.02 3.33
C ARG A 538 5.38 28.40 1.96
N ILE A 539 4.19 27.91 1.62
CA ILE A 539 3.88 27.36 0.30
C ILE A 539 3.06 28.37 -0.49
N VAL A 540 3.52 28.73 -1.68
CA VAL A 540 2.79 29.55 -2.64
C VAL A 540 2.27 28.66 -3.76
N GLU A 541 0.95 28.65 -3.96
CA GLU A 541 0.28 27.88 -5.04
C GLU A 541 -0.78 28.75 -5.74
N MET A 542 -0.72 28.79 -7.08
CA MET A 542 -1.67 29.58 -7.87
C MET A 542 -3.08 28.98 -7.93
N ARG A 543 -3.21 27.67 -7.76
CA ARG A 543 -4.49 26.98 -7.67
C ARG A 543 -5.10 27.13 -6.27
N ASP A 544 -6.40 26.90 -6.16
CA ASP A 544 -7.13 27.00 -4.88
C ASP A 544 -6.81 25.88 -3.90
N VAL A 545 -6.12 24.85 -4.33
CA VAL A 545 -5.85 23.64 -3.54
C VAL A 545 -4.43 23.12 -3.74
N LEU A 546 -3.84 22.55 -2.69
CA LEU A 546 -2.55 21.90 -2.76
C LEU A 546 -2.68 20.46 -3.30
N ALA A 547 -1.65 20.02 -4.02
CA ALA A 547 -1.45 18.66 -4.52
C ALA A 547 -2.74 18.02 -5.11
N PRO A 548 -3.48 18.68 -6.03
CA PRO A 548 -4.73 18.15 -6.59
C PRO A 548 -4.53 16.85 -7.37
N ASP A 549 -3.32 16.64 -7.89
CA ASP A 549 -2.96 15.45 -8.67
C ASP A 549 -2.46 14.28 -7.79
N ALA A 550 -2.33 14.48 -6.48
CA ALA A 550 -2.01 13.40 -5.55
C ALA A 550 -3.18 12.42 -5.42
N ASN A 551 -2.88 11.14 -5.25
CA ASN A 551 -3.95 10.14 -5.14
C ASN A 551 -4.85 10.37 -3.91
N VAL A 552 -6.12 10.00 -4.03
CA VAL A 552 -7.20 10.31 -3.07
C VAL A 552 -6.96 9.73 -1.66
N ARG A 553 -6.08 8.74 -1.51
CA ARG A 553 -5.74 8.13 -0.22
C ARG A 553 -4.53 8.78 0.45
N HIS A 554 -3.57 9.24 -0.34
CA HIS A 554 -2.37 9.91 0.16
C HIS A 554 -2.62 11.38 0.49
N ARG A 555 -3.33 12.10 -0.39
CA ARG A 555 -3.54 13.54 -0.28
C ARG A 555 -4.06 14.01 1.11
N PRO A 556 -5.10 13.39 1.72
CA PRO A 556 -5.56 13.83 3.03
C PRO A 556 -4.48 13.71 4.14
N LEU A 557 -3.62 12.70 4.06
CA LEU A 557 -2.52 12.50 5.01
C LEU A 557 -1.40 13.50 4.78
N LEU A 558 -1.10 13.81 3.51
CA LEU A 558 -0.15 14.86 3.13
C LEU A 558 -0.58 16.23 3.67
N LEU A 559 -1.86 16.62 3.47
CA LEU A 559 -2.39 17.90 3.95
C LEU A 559 -2.34 17.99 5.48
N LYS A 560 -2.64 16.90 6.18
CA LYS A 560 -2.51 16.84 7.65
C LYS A 560 -1.06 17.05 8.14
N GLU A 561 -0.07 16.59 7.38
CA GLU A 561 1.35 16.88 7.70
C GLU A 561 1.71 18.34 7.38
N ILE A 562 1.23 18.89 6.24
CA ILE A 562 1.45 20.30 5.89
C ILE A 562 0.94 21.23 6.98
N ASP A 563 -0.26 20.98 7.53
CA ASP A 563 -0.86 21.79 8.61
C ASP A 563 0.05 21.90 9.86
N LYS A 564 0.98 20.95 10.05
CA LYS A 564 1.93 20.99 11.17
C LYS A 564 3.18 21.82 10.88
N TYR A 565 3.58 21.96 9.61
CA TYR A 565 4.93 22.37 9.24
C TYR A 565 5.00 23.58 8.32
N ALA A 566 3.91 24.02 7.68
CA ALA A 566 3.97 25.09 6.71
C ALA A 566 2.75 26.02 6.73
N GLU A 567 2.98 27.31 6.50
CA GLU A 567 1.93 28.29 6.17
C GLU A 567 1.56 28.14 4.69
N VAL A 568 0.29 28.25 4.34
CA VAL A 568 -0.21 27.97 2.99
C VAL A 568 -0.88 29.19 2.36
N TYR A 569 -0.44 29.56 1.16
CA TYR A 569 -0.96 30.65 0.33
C TYR A 569 -1.49 30.05 -0.99
N THR A 570 -2.77 29.65 -1.03
CA THR A 570 -3.45 29.15 -2.24
C THR A 570 -4.22 30.24 -2.97
N GLY A 571 -4.28 30.17 -4.31
CA GLY A 571 -4.83 31.24 -5.16
C GLY A 571 -3.89 32.42 -5.32
N TYR A 572 -2.59 32.25 -5.03
CA TYR A 572 -1.55 33.27 -5.13
C TYR A 572 -0.68 33.00 -6.37
N LYS A 573 -0.78 33.86 -7.37
CA LYS A 573 0.01 33.77 -8.59
C LYS A 573 1.33 34.52 -8.40
N GLY A 574 2.45 33.81 -8.44
CA GLY A 574 3.77 34.42 -8.35
C GLY A 574 4.11 35.29 -9.55
N LEU A 575 4.57 36.49 -9.28
CA LEU A 575 4.90 37.52 -10.28
C LEU A 575 6.40 37.74 -10.41
N GLU A 576 7.13 37.72 -9.28
CA GLU A 576 8.54 38.05 -9.19
C GLU A 576 9.16 37.40 -7.96
N VAL A 577 10.39 36.93 -8.06
CA VAL A 577 11.23 36.46 -6.97
C VAL A 577 12.28 37.51 -6.63
N THR A 578 12.43 37.81 -5.34
CA THR A 578 13.41 38.77 -4.82
C THR A 578 14.20 38.14 -3.67
N GLU A 579 15.19 38.86 -3.15
CA GLU A 579 15.91 38.44 -1.92
C GLU A 579 15.01 38.39 -0.68
N GLU A 580 13.90 39.16 -0.68
CA GLU A 580 12.94 39.23 0.43
C GLU A 580 11.86 38.15 0.37
N GLY A 581 11.65 37.48 -0.77
CA GLY A 581 10.61 36.48 -0.97
C GLY A 581 10.01 36.48 -2.37
N VAL A 582 8.76 36.01 -2.46
CA VAL A 582 7.99 35.94 -3.71
C VAL A 582 6.87 36.99 -3.71
N TRP A 583 6.89 37.89 -4.64
CA TRP A 583 5.77 38.81 -4.92
C TRP A 583 4.68 38.04 -5.67
N CYS A 584 3.48 38.07 -5.12
CA CYS A 584 2.32 37.38 -5.66
C CYS A 584 1.16 38.33 -5.93
N GLU A 585 0.27 37.93 -6.81
CA GLU A 585 -1.07 38.48 -6.97
C GLU A 585 -2.07 37.52 -6.31
N ASP A 586 -2.88 38.02 -5.38
CA ASP A 586 -3.95 37.22 -4.75
C ASP A 586 -5.21 37.16 -5.63
N LYS A 587 -6.27 36.53 -5.15
CA LYS A 587 -7.54 36.36 -5.87
C LYS A 587 -8.28 37.69 -6.18
N GLU A 588 -7.98 38.73 -5.43
CA GLU A 588 -8.57 40.07 -5.59
C GLU A 588 -7.71 40.98 -6.47
N GLY A 589 -6.58 40.44 -7.00
CA GLY A 589 -5.64 41.21 -7.83
C GLY A 589 -4.69 42.08 -7.02
N LYS A 590 -4.61 41.91 -5.70
CA LYS A 590 -3.72 42.67 -4.85
C LYS A 590 -2.32 42.05 -4.85
N LYS A 591 -1.31 42.92 -5.00
CA LYS A 591 0.10 42.50 -4.92
C LYS A 591 0.50 42.31 -3.43
N VAL A 592 0.99 41.10 -3.10
CA VAL A 592 1.37 40.68 -1.74
C VAL A 592 2.76 40.05 -1.79
N LEU A 593 3.64 40.41 -0.85
CA LEU A 593 4.91 39.74 -0.64
C LEU A 593 4.73 38.53 0.30
N VAL A 594 5.10 37.34 -0.15
CA VAL A 594 5.28 36.17 0.72
C VAL A 594 6.76 36.10 1.08
N PRO A 595 7.13 36.42 2.33
CA PRO A 595 8.52 36.61 2.72
C PRO A 595 9.29 35.30 2.87
N GLY A 596 10.59 35.33 2.53
CA GLY A 596 11.53 34.23 2.73
C GLY A 596 12.85 34.51 2.03
N ASN A 597 13.93 34.09 2.65
CA ASN A 597 15.29 34.30 2.14
C ASN A 597 15.77 33.23 1.15
N THR A 598 15.06 32.11 1.08
CA THR A 598 15.31 31.03 0.10
C THR A 598 14.03 30.62 -0.58
N ILE A 599 14.09 30.41 -1.89
CA ILE A 599 12.95 29.99 -2.70
C ILE A 599 13.20 28.59 -3.26
N ILE A 600 12.36 27.64 -2.91
CA ILE A 600 12.35 26.30 -3.52
C ILE A 600 11.43 26.34 -4.74
N CYS A 601 11.99 26.27 -5.94
CA CYS A 601 11.23 26.22 -7.17
C CYS A 601 10.69 24.82 -7.43
N ALA A 602 9.37 24.63 -7.27
CA ALA A 602 8.64 23.37 -7.45
C ALA A 602 7.50 23.49 -8.46
N LEU A 603 7.72 24.19 -9.57
CA LEU A 603 6.70 24.57 -10.55
C LEU A 603 6.39 23.47 -11.58
N GLY A 604 6.92 22.27 -11.40
CA GLY A 604 6.63 21.10 -12.21
C GLY A 604 7.77 20.63 -13.10
N GLN A 605 7.45 19.76 -14.04
CA GLN A 605 8.40 19.10 -14.94
C GLN A 605 7.94 19.20 -16.39
N ARG A 606 8.87 19.09 -17.32
CA ARG A 606 8.62 19.06 -18.77
C ARG A 606 9.34 17.87 -19.39
N SER A 607 8.63 17.08 -20.22
CA SER A 607 9.20 15.96 -20.96
C SER A 607 10.37 16.39 -21.85
N ARG A 608 11.36 15.51 -22.02
CA ARG A 608 12.54 15.73 -22.87
C ARG A 608 12.24 15.31 -24.31
N THR A 609 11.32 16.01 -24.94
CA THR A 609 10.93 15.77 -26.34
C THR A 609 12.06 16.02 -27.34
N ASP A 610 13.01 16.89 -26.98
CA ASP A 610 14.26 17.11 -27.71
C ASP A 610 15.05 15.81 -27.96
N ILE A 611 15.28 15.02 -26.90
CA ILE A 611 15.97 13.73 -26.99
C ILE A 611 15.12 12.69 -27.71
N VAL A 612 13.81 12.70 -27.50
CA VAL A 612 12.88 11.79 -28.19
C VAL A 612 12.92 12.03 -29.70
N ASP A 613 12.88 13.29 -30.12
CA ASP A 613 12.93 13.65 -31.54
C ASP A 613 14.25 13.27 -32.22
N GLU A 614 15.37 13.37 -31.48
CA GLU A 614 16.70 12.98 -31.95
C GLU A 614 16.82 11.46 -32.16
N LEU A 615 16.21 10.66 -31.26
CA LEU A 615 16.46 9.21 -31.17
C LEU A 615 15.35 8.33 -31.81
N ARG A 616 14.22 8.91 -32.24
CA ARG A 616 13.04 8.13 -32.66
C ARG A 616 13.24 7.20 -33.85
N ASP A 617 14.24 7.47 -34.68
CA ASP A 617 14.51 6.70 -35.92
C ASP A 617 15.82 5.89 -35.85
N CYS A 618 16.41 5.73 -34.64
CA CYS A 618 17.74 5.11 -34.46
C CYS A 618 17.71 3.57 -34.33
N ALA A 619 16.53 2.93 -34.36
CA ALA A 619 16.42 1.47 -34.33
C ALA A 619 15.15 1.01 -35.07
N PRO A 620 15.09 -0.27 -35.52
CA PRO A 620 13.88 -0.84 -36.15
C PRO A 620 12.64 -0.81 -35.24
N TYR A 621 12.82 -0.94 -33.91
CA TYR A 621 11.77 -0.79 -32.89
C TYR A 621 12.20 0.33 -31.92
N VAL A 622 11.34 1.29 -31.71
CA VAL A 622 11.58 2.37 -30.73
C VAL A 622 10.36 2.56 -29.84
N ALA A 623 10.58 2.51 -28.53
CA ALA A 623 9.57 2.79 -27.51
C ALA A 623 9.98 3.99 -26.64
N VAL A 624 9.06 4.93 -26.42
CA VAL A 624 9.26 6.08 -25.52
C VAL A 624 8.47 5.85 -24.23
N ILE A 625 9.15 5.85 -23.09
CA ILE A 625 8.55 5.48 -21.80
C ILE A 625 8.74 6.55 -20.71
N GLY A 626 7.91 6.46 -19.68
CA GLY A 626 7.99 7.34 -18.51
C GLY A 626 7.83 8.82 -18.86
N ASP A 627 8.51 9.67 -18.12
CA ASP A 627 8.41 11.12 -18.26
C ASP A 627 8.93 11.66 -19.60
N ALA A 628 9.70 10.89 -20.35
CA ALA A 628 10.10 11.24 -21.71
C ALA A 628 8.88 11.29 -22.67
N SER A 629 7.92 10.38 -22.47
CA SER A 629 6.64 10.38 -23.19
C SER A 629 5.67 11.43 -22.61
N ARG A 630 5.42 11.34 -21.31
CA ARG A 630 4.54 12.23 -20.57
C ARG A 630 4.91 12.26 -19.11
N VAL A 631 5.14 13.45 -18.55
CA VAL A 631 5.38 13.62 -17.11
C VAL A 631 4.22 13.03 -16.31
N SER A 632 4.55 12.11 -15.39
CA SER A 632 3.55 11.34 -14.66
C SER A 632 4.14 10.80 -13.33
N THR A 633 3.85 9.57 -12.98
CA THR A 633 4.23 8.93 -11.73
C THR A 633 5.24 7.80 -11.94
N ILE A 634 5.94 7.41 -10.87
CA ILE A 634 6.80 6.21 -10.87
C ILE A 634 6.01 4.98 -11.32
N THR A 635 4.74 4.87 -10.92
CA THR A 635 3.83 3.79 -11.33
C THR A 635 3.76 3.64 -12.85
N ASN A 636 3.57 4.75 -13.55
CA ASN A 636 3.49 4.75 -15.00
C ASN A 636 4.85 4.46 -15.64
N ALA A 637 5.94 5.02 -15.10
CA ALA A 637 7.27 4.77 -15.62
C ALA A 637 7.64 3.27 -15.55
N VAL A 638 7.39 2.62 -14.41
CA VAL A 638 7.64 1.18 -14.21
C VAL A 638 6.71 0.32 -15.09
N TYR A 639 5.41 0.67 -15.14
CA TYR A 639 4.43 -0.05 -15.94
C TYR A 639 4.77 0.00 -17.44
N TRP A 640 5.06 1.19 -17.97
CA TRP A 640 5.44 1.34 -19.38
C TRP A 640 6.79 0.70 -19.69
N GLY A 641 7.75 0.75 -18.76
CA GLY A 641 9.03 0.05 -18.90
C GLY A 641 8.86 -1.46 -19.05
N TYR A 642 8.00 -2.05 -18.21
CA TYR A 642 7.65 -3.46 -18.28
C TYR A 642 7.02 -3.82 -19.62
N HIS A 643 5.99 -3.08 -20.05
CA HIS A 643 5.27 -3.39 -21.29
C HIS A 643 6.11 -3.15 -22.55
N ALA A 644 6.88 -2.07 -22.60
CA ALA A 644 7.78 -1.84 -23.75
C ALA A 644 8.80 -2.98 -23.93
N ALA A 645 9.28 -3.55 -22.82
CA ALA A 645 10.18 -4.70 -22.90
C ALA A 645 9.47 -6.01 -23.28
N LEU A 646 8.16 -6.14 -23.01
CA LEU A 646 7.39 -7.30 -23.47
C LEU A 646 7.12 -7.28 -24.98
N ASP A 647 7.08 -6.12 -25.62
CA ASP A 647 6.78 -5.96 -27.04
C ASP A 647 8.01 -6.21 -27.94
N ILE A 648 9.22 -6.28 -27.37
CA ILE A 648 10.46 -6.59 -28.08
C ILE A 648 10.56 -8.09 -28.35
#